data_c72ce10038e75b6f971ea2c901c91340
#
_entry.id   c72ce10038e75b6f971ea2c901c91340
#
_cell.length_a   1.000
_cell.length_b   1.000
_cell.length_c   1.000
_cell.angle_alpha   90.00
_cell.angle_beta   90.00
_cell.angle_gamma   90.00
#
_symmetry.space_group_name_H-M   'P 1'
#
loop_
_entity.id
_entity.type
_entity.pdbx_description
1 polymer ?
#
loop_
_entity_poly.entity_id
_entity_poly.type
_entity_poly.pdbx_seq_one_letter_code
_entity_poly.pdbx_strand_id
1 'polypeptide(L)'
;MINKTARIKKLAAGVVAATLALSALPSVAAEMEEIVVKGDLGSLPGENVESVFGFGKSILETSRSVSTISAEQIERFSITDIDDLVTLAPGSFTQSFFGVAGSLDVRGTPGETYFRGVRRLDNPGNYPTPIGASDRIDIVRGPASPIYGPAKIGGYLNFNPKSARAEDGKFMADDEGKLTYTTGSWNKSVLSAEVGGPTEIGGQEYGYYMYGEVENSGSYYDNGGTDQTLIQVSFETDISDKLTLQFGGMYHEYEGNQNAGWNRLTQDLIDNGTYVTGSPAPLDTNGDGSISHQEYDVNGDGFYEGNPFLFLPAFGTPGSDGFIAAVEGNLSPQMSLLPGGGTVQLQGNQTLIAADDLLENEVTTLYFDIVYNGDDWTIKNQMFYESYENLNENAYGFSQFHDSYVFEDKLVFSRIFEGDNLTTSVQLSPSLRYTDFSHGDDYTNEYFDRRDLTGPSTALDRRLLATRIDDDYTEYYVGDYMNFGLAALVDFTFENGFSALFGVRWDTVDMESSQPLDKLLFSSSNNFCLDGSCANLNASDDQDGISWTASLSYNSEIGLVPYITVSEQTTVIAGQGAEIQTSNIASGGAFDGSELMEVGVKGSLIDNSLYFALSFYEQERTDFNAQAIVTNSTDRTEGVELELRWVVNENLLLTAGYSKIEVVNLNTLENGGRFSFLGAGDLLGVDPRLLYGGAPGGFVGAANEDSSRKAGIPENIFSVTATYDFFNGVAVNASVVNVDSTSSGFSQSVTLPSYTLVNAGVIYETENWLFSLNGKNLTDERYFRANFPNLFGGTIVLPELPRHFQARAEYRF
;
A
#
# COMPACT_ATOMS: atom_id res chain seq x y z
N MET A 1 24.66 1.10 20.20
CA MET A 1 24.49 0.05 21.22
C MET A 1 23.99 0.54 22.57
N ILE A 2 24.43 1.66 23.12
CA ILE A 2 23.99 2.10 24.47
C ILE A 2 22.53 2.61 24.48
N ASN A 3 22.02 3.14 23.38
CA ASN A 3 20.64 3.63 23.27
C ASN A 3 19.61 2.49 23.10
N LYS A 4 19.93 1.41 22.36
CA LYS A 4 19.05 0.24 22.18
C LYS A 4 18.67 -0.40 23.54
N THR A 5 19.61 -0.54 24.45
CA THR A 5 19.34 -1.18 25.78
C THR A 5 18.45 -0.32 26.70
N ALA A 6 18.46 1.00 26.55
CA ALA A 6 17.61 1.90 27.32
C ALA A 6 16.15 1.92 26.77
N ARG A 7 15.99 1.76 25.45
CA ARG A 7 14.70 1.69 24.76
C ARG A 7 13.99 0.37 25.04
N ILE A 8 14.72 -0.76 24.97
CA ILE A 8 14.21 -2.09 25.35
C ILE A 8 13.62 -2.09 26.77
N LYS A 9 14.28 -1.37 27.70
CA LYS A 9 13.77 -1.23 29.07
C LYS A 9 12.48 -0.40 29.16
N LYS A 10 12.26 0.58 28.29
CA LYS A 10 11.02 1.39 28.27
C LYS A 10 9.85 0.59 27.70
N LEU A 11 10.05 -0.17 26.61
CA LEU A 11 9.05 -1.06 26.02
C LEU A 11 8.67 -2.18 27.00
N ALA A 12 9.64 -2.87 27.57
CA ALA A 12 9.40 -3.94 28.55
C ALA A 12 8.69 -3.41 29.83
N ALA A 13 9.00 -2.20 30.29
CA ALA A 13 8.33 -1.59 31.43
C ALA A 13 6.86 -1.25 31.16
N GLY A 14 6.54 -0.85 29.91
CA GLY A 14 5.16 -0.57 29.47
C GLY A 14 4.27 -1.82 29.52
N VAL A 15 4.79 -2.94 29.05
CA VAL A 15 4.05 -4.22 29.04
C VAL A 15 3.90 -4.79 30.46
N VAL A 16 4.94 -4.74 31.27
CA VAL A 16 4.84 -5.17 32.69
C VAL A 16 3.82 -4.32 33.43
N ALA A 17 3.73 -3.02 33.17
CA ALA A 17 2.72 -2.15 33.77
C ALA A 17 1.29 -2.48 33.28
N ALA A 18 1.12 -2.77 31.98
CA ALA A 18 -0.17 -3.17 31.42
C ALA A 18 -0.62 -4.54 31.93
N THR A 19 0.29 -5.51 32.02
CA THR A 19 0.01 -6.84 32.57
C THR A 19 -0.35 -6.79 34.05
N LEU A 20 0.32 -5.95 34.82
CA LEU A 20 0.02 -5.75 36.25
C LEU A 20 -1.30 -5.00 36.49
N ALA A 21 -1.70 -4.10 35.59
CA ALA A 21 -2.99 -3.42 35.67
C ALA A 21 -4.18 -4.33 35.34
N LEU A 22 -3.99 -5.29 34.41
CA LEU A 22 -4.99 -6.27 34.02
C LEU A 22 -5.12 -7.43 35.00
N SER A 23 -4.06 -7.81 35.72
CA SER A 23 -4.09 -8.86 36.73
C SER A 23 -4.88 -8.50 38.00
N ALA A 24 -5.39 -7.29 38.12
CA ALA A 24 -6.24 -6.84 39.25
C ALA A 24 -7.74 -7.10 39.04
N LEU A 25 -8.15 -7.74 37.91
CA LEU A 25 -9.54 -8.13 37.66
C LEU A 25 -9.84 -9.49 38.33
N PRO A 26 -11.02 -9.68 38.94
CA PRO A 26 -11.36 -10.91 39.58
C PRO A 26 -11.51 -12.05 38.54
N SER A 27 -10.77 -13.15 38.77
CA SER A 27 -10.85 -14.36 37.94
C SER A 27 -12.19 -15.07 38.15
N VAL A 28 -12.93 -15.26 37.08
CA VAL A 28 -14.00 -16.26 36.98
C VAL A 28 -13.51 -17.30 35.99
N ALA A 29 -13.09 -18.44 36.47
CA ALA A 29 -12.79 -19.60 35.66
C ALA A 29 -14.11 -20.16 35.12
N ALA A 30 -14.36 -20.06 33.84
CA ALA A 30 -15.45 -20.77 33.16
C ALA A 30 -14.83 -21.77 32.16
N GLU A 31 -15.39 -22.97 32.11
CA GLU A 31 -15.10 -23.95 31.06
C GLU A 31 -15.45 -23.34 29.70
N MET A 32 -14.54 -23.45 28.75
CA MET A 32 -14.75 -22.94 27.38
C MET A 32 -15.83 -23.79 26.71
N GLU A 33 -17.07 -23.32 26.71
CA GLU A 33 -18.04 -23.68 25.70
C GLU A 33 -17.81 -22.78 24.49
N GLU A 34 -17.56 -23.37 23.33
CA GLU A 34 -17.42 -22.73 22.06
C GLU A 34 -18.72 -21.99 21.75
N ILE A 35 -18.75 -20.66 21.92
CA ILE A 35 -19.85 -19.84 21.46
C ILE A 35 -19.65 -19.63 19.97
N VAL A 36 -20.25 -20.49 19.17
CA VAL A 36 -20.42 -20.28 17.74
C VAL A 36 -21.39 -19.09 17.59
N VAL A 37 -20.84 -17.89 17.40
CA VAL A 37 -21.63 -16.75 16.97
C VAL A 37 -21.97 -16.99 15.51
N LYS A 38 -23.21 -17.31 15.23
CA LYS A 38 -23.72 -17.43 13.86
C LYS A 38 -23.60 -16.08 13.18
N GLY A 39 -22.80 -16.04 12.15
CA GLY A 39 -22.67 -14.92 11.22
C GLY A 39 -21.23 -14.45 11.10
N ASP A 40 -20.77 -14.32 9.87
CA ASP A 40 -19.43 -13.87 9.46
C ASP A 40 -19.09 -12.42 9.86
N LEU A 41 -19.76 -11.86 10.85
CA LEU A 41 -19.69 -10.46 11.29
C LEU A 41 -18.36 -10.03 11.91
N GLY A 42 -17.38 -10.83 11.84
CA GLY A 42 -16.05 -10.55 12.30
C GLY A 42 -15.45 -11.78 12.91
N SER A 43 -14.42 -12.23 12.28
CA SER A 43 -13.58 -13.26 12.82
C SER A 43 -13.20 -12.91 14.25
N LEU A 44 -13.85 -13.59 15.18
CA LEU A 44 -13.41 -13.63 16.56
C LEU A 44 -12.15 -14.50 16.66
N PRO A 45 -11.39 -14.40 17.75
CA PRO A 45 -10.03 -14.97 17.88
C PRO A 45 -9.87 -16.47 17.63
N GLY A 46 -10.93 -17.21 17.34
CA GLY A 46 -10.90 -18.64 17.03
C GLY A 46 -10.50 -18.99 15.60
N GLU A 47 -10.54 -18.05 14.66
CA GLU A 47 -10.16 -18.32 13.26
C GLU A 47 -8.65 -18.55 13.11
N ASN A 48 -8.32 -19.56 12.29
CA ASN A 48 -6.95 -19.84 11.92
C ASN A 48 -6.44 -18.85 10.86
N VAL A 49 -5.29 -18.26 11.11
CA VAL A 49 -4.63 -17.31 10.20
C VAL A 49 -3.32 -17.95 9.71
N GLU A 50 -3.39 -18.74 8.66
CA GLU A 50 -2.21 -19.36 8.05
C GLU A 50 -1.28 -18.31 7.43
N SER A 51 -1.83 -17.18 6.96
CA SER A 51 -1.10 -16.11 6.28
C SER A 51 0.02 -15.48 7.10
N VAL A 52 0.08 -15.68 8.42
CA VAL A 52 1.10 -15.09 9.29
C VAL A 52 2.37 -15.94 9.34
N PHE A 53 2.25 -17.20 9.72
CA PHE A 53 3.40 -18.09 9.91
C PHE A 53 3.29 -19.42 9.13
N GLY A 54 2.24 -19.59 8.32
CA GLY A 54 1.99 -20.85 7.63
C GLY A 54 1.54 -22.00 8.54
N PHE A 55 1.30 -21.75 9.82
CA PHE A 55 0.69 -22.67 10.76
C PHE A 55 -0.76 -22.27 11.00
N GLY A 56 -1.65 -23.23 11.12
CA GLY A 56 -3.05 -23.00 11.45
C GLY A 56 -3.24 -22.58 12.91
N LYS A 57 -2.71 -21.43 13.31
CA LYS A 57 -2.91 -20.82 14.63
C LYS A 57 -4.01 -19.77 14.58
N SER A 58 -4.78 -19.68 15.66
CA SER A 58 -5.75 -18.61 15.83
C SER A 58 -5.08 -17.23 15.93
N ILE A 59 -5.83 -16.18 15.67
CA ILE A 59 -5.35 -14.79 15.84
C ILE A 59 -4.83 -14.58 17.27
N LEU A 60 -5.49 -15.18 18.26
CA LEU A 60 -5.11 -15.06 19.67
C LEU A 60 -3.74 -15.68 19.96
N GLU A 61 -3.44 -16.84 19.37
CA GLU A 61 -2.19 -17.57 19.58
C GLU A 61 -1.03 -17.09 18.73
N THR A 62 -1.32 -16.28 17.73
CA THR A 62 -0.31 -15.73 16.80
C THR A 62 0.43 -14.58 17.47
N SER A 63 1.77 -14.68 17.60
CA SER A 63 2.61 -13.63 18.21
C SER A 63 2.91 -12.47 17.25
N ARG A 64 1.85 -11.89 16.68
CA ARG A 64 1.87 -10.82 15.67
C ARG A 64 0.55 -10.04 15.75
N SER A 65 0.56 -8.75 15.45
CA SER A 65 -0.66 -7.97 15.25
C SER A 65 -1.26 -8.28 13.89
N VAL A 66 -2.52 -8.74 13.87
CA VAL A 66 -3.24 -9.13 12.65
C VAL A 66 -4.68 -8.66 12.74
N SER A 67 -5.19 -8.08 11.66
CA SER A 67 -6.62 -7.84 11.45
C SER A 67 -7.09 -8.63 10.24
N THR A 68 -8.20 -9.35 10.38
CA THR A 68 -8.86 -10.04 9.28
C THR A 68 -10.13 -9.30 8.91
N ILE A 69 -10.37 -9.12 7.64
CA ILE A 69 -11.53 -8.41 7.08
C ILE A 69 -12.22 -9.35 6.12
N SER A 70 -13.44 -9.76 6.47
CA SER A 70 -14.24 -10.68 5.65
C SER A 70 -14.93 -9.97 4.48
N ALA A 71 -15.36 -10.74 3.48
CA ALA A 71 -16.19 -10.25 2.39
C ALA A 71 -17.46 -9.57 2.92
N GLU A 72 -18.09 -10.09 3.99
CA GLU A 72 -19.27 -9.48 4.60
C GLU A 72 -18.97 -8.10 5.18
N GLN A 73 -17.82 -7.91 5.85
CA GLN A 73 -17.41 -6.60 6.35
C GLN A 73 -17.15 -5.60 5.20
N ILE A 74 -16.49 -6.05 4.14
CA ILE A 74 -16.28 -5.25 2.92
C ILE A 74 -17.64 -4.76 2.38
N GLU A 75 -18.59 -5.66 2.27
CA GLU A 75 -19.93 -5.37 1.77
C GLU A 75 -20.74 -4.46 2.71
N ARG A 76 -20.75 -4.75 4.02
CA ARG A 76 -21.53 -3.98 5.02
C ARG A 76 -21.07 -2.55 5.16
N PHE A 77 -19.78 -2.31 5.17
CA PHE A 77 -19.22 -0.97 5.30
C PHE A 77 -18.99 -0.27 3.95
N SER A 78 -19.38 -0.93 2.85
CA SER A 78 -19.20 -0.40 1.48
C SER A 78 -17.75 0.02 1.23
N ILE A 79 -16.82 -0.85 1.61
CA ILE A 79 -15.41 -0.68 1.30
C ILE A 79 -15.26 -0.81 -0.22
N THR A 80 -14.76 0.22 -0.87
CA THR A 80 -14.63 0.28 -2.33
C THR A 80 -13.20 0.17 -2.83
N ASP A 81 -12.27 0.50 -1.95
CA ASP A 81 -10.84 0.43 -2.22
C ASP A 81 -10.06 0.16 -0.93
N ILE A 82 -8.74 -0.03 -1.05
CA ILE A 82 -7.91 -0.36 0.12
C ILE A 82 -7.74 0.81 1.08
N ASP A 83 -7.93 2.06 0.67
CA ASP A 83 -7.83 3.23 1.56
C ASP A 83 -8.95 3.26 2.60
N ASP A 84 -10.13 2.73 2.26
CA ASP A 84 -11.26 2.58 3.19
C ASP A 84 -10.96 1.62 4.36
N LEU A 85 -9.96 0.73 4.23
CA LEU A 85 -9.59 -0.26 5.25
C LEU A 85 -9.08 0.38 6.54
N VAL A 86 -8.68 1.65 6.53
CA VAL A 86 -8.32 2.41 7.73
C VAL A 86 -9.41 2.39 8.80
N THR A 87 -10.67 2.25 8.39
CA THR A 87 -11.83 2.15 9.29
C THR A 87 -11.82 0.86 10.12
N LEU A 88 -11.26 -0.23 9.59
CA LEU A 88 -11.34 -1.57 10.14
C LEU A 88 -10.01 -2.10 10.70
N ALA A 89 -8.88 -1.52 10.29
CA ALA A 89 -7.55 -2.00 10.63
C ALA A 89 -6.69 -0.92 11.30
N PRO A 90 -6.42 -1.00 12.61
CA PRO A 90 -5.51 -0.09 13.30
C PRO A 90 -4.09 -0.13 12.70
N GLY A 91 -3.37 1.00 12.75
CA GLY A 91 -2.01 1.10 12.20
C GLY A 91 -1.93 1.22 10.68
N SER A 92 -3.08 1.25 9.99
CA SER A 92 -3.17 1.49 8.57
C SER A 92 -3.59 2.94 8.29
N PHE A 93 -2.89 3.58 7.39
CA PHE A 93 -3.23 4.91 6.85
C PHE A 93 -2.40 5.17 5.62
N THR A 94 -3.05 5.47 4.51
CA THR A 94 -2.34 5.74 3.26
C THR A 94 -2.30 7.23 2.97
N GLN A 95 -1.12 7.75 2.73
CA GLN A 95 -0.93 9.01 2.00
C GLN A 95 -1.53 8.82 0.60
N SER A 96 -1.96 9.89 -0.03
CA SER A 96 -2.37 9.78 -1.42
C SER A 96 -1.15 9.51 -2.31
N PHE A 97 -1.28 8.57 -3.22
CA PHE A 97 -0.39 8.41 -4.35
C PHE A 97 -1.18 8.79 -5.61
N PHE A 98 -1.23 10.09 -5.88
CA PHE A 98 -1.99 10.66 -6.99
C PHE A 98 -3.45 10.17 -7.06
N GLY A 99 -4.09 9.95 -5.90
CA GLY A 99 -5.47 9.51 -5.80
C GLY A 99 -5.73 8.04 -6.17
N VAL A 100 -4.70 7.25 -6.43
CA VAL A 100 -4.81 5.83 -6.76
C VAL A 100 -4.61 4.98 -5.50
N ALA A 101 -5.56 4.10 -5.21
CA ALA A 101 -5.53 3.19 -4.06
C ALA A 101 -4.75 1.90 -4.39
N GLY A 102 -3.44 2.02 -4.58
CA GLY A 102 -2.58 0.91 -4.99
C GLY A 102 -2.02 0.10 -3.82
N SER A 103 -1.56 0.77 -2.77
CA SER A 103 -0.95 0.16 -1.59
C SER A 103 -1.51 0.79 -0.33
N LEU A 104 -1.74 -0.02 0.69
CA LEU A 104 -2.11 0.46 2.03
C LEU A 104 -0.84 0.66 2.85
N ASP A 105 -0.64 1.87 3.38
CA ASP A 105 0.45 2.08 4.33
C ASP A 105 0.11 1.38 5.66
N VAL A 106 1.01 0.53 6.10
CA VAL A 106 0.96 -0.16 7.37
C VAL A 106 2.10 0.36 8.24
N ARG A 107 1.77 0.90 9.40
CA ARG A 107 2.77 1.51 10.29
C ARG A 107 3.59 2.63 9.61
N GLY A 108 2.92 3.41 8.75
CA GLY A 108 3.51 4.56 8.07
C GLY A 108 4.47 4.23 6.92
N THR A 109 4.47 2.99 6.45
CA THR A 109 5.25 2.54 5.29
C THR A 109 4.36 1.71 4.35
N PRO A 110 4.56 1.77 3.00
CA PRO A 110 3.76 1.00 2.07
C PRO A 110 3.80 -0.49 2.40
N GLY A 111 2.63 -1.11 2.55
CA GLY A 111 2.48 -2.54 2.77
C GLY A 111 2.71 -3.32 1.48
N GLU A 112 3.28 -4.51 1.58
CA GLU A 112 3.35 -5.42 0.45
C GLU A 112 1.98 -6.08 0.21
N THR A 113 1.69 -6.43 -1.04
CA THR A 113 0.49 -7.20 -1.39
C THR A 113 0.84 -8.64 -1.67
N TYR A 114 0.08 -9.56 -1.08
CA TYR A 114 0.20 -11.00 -1.25
C TYR A 114 -1.11 -11.57 -1.78
N PHE A 115 -1.01 -12.59 -2.59
CA PHE A 115 -2.13 -13.38 -3.05
C PHE A 115 -1.90 -14.84 -2.66
N ARG A 116 -2.76 -15.39 -1.81
CA ARG A 116 -2.63 -16.77 -1.30
C ARG A 116 -1.27 -17.08 -0.64
N GLY A 117 -0.67 -16.08 0.05
CA GLY A 117 0.64 -16.22 0.69
C GLY A 117 1.84 -16.16 -0.27
N VAL A 118 1.65 -15.70 -1.51
CA VAL A 118 2.72 -15.39 -2.46
C VAL A 118 2.75 -13.88 -2.73
N ARG A 119 3.92 -13.27 -2.68
CA ARG A 119 4.09 -11.84 -2.88
C ARG A 119 3.82 -11.46 -4.35
N ARG A 120 3.00 -10.45 -4.57
CA ARG A 120 2.71 -9.86 -5.87
C ARG A 120 3.87 -8.96 -6.33
N LEU A 121 3.78 -8.41 -7.54
CA LEU A 121 4.66 -7.34 -8.00
C LEU A 121 4.47 -6.09 -7.14
N ASP A 122 5.54 -5.32 -6.92
CA ASP A 122 5.48 -4.10 -6.14
C ASP A 122 4.59 -3.04 -6.84
N ASN A 123 3.65 -2.50 -6.08
CA ASN A 123 2.69 -1.50 -6.56
C ASN A 123 2.52 -0.39 -5.51
N PRO A 124 3.33 0.66 -5.55
CA PRO A 124 3.21 1.77 -4.59
C PRO A 124 1.99 2.65 -4.82
N GLY A 125 1.35 2.63 -6.01
CA GLY A 125 0.18 3.45 -6.22
C GLY A 125 -0.26 3.72 -7.65
N ASN A 126 0.29 3.08 -8.67
CA ASN A 126 -0.16 3.28 -10.05
C ASN A 126 -1.21 2.27 -10.52
N TYR A 127 -1.49 1.27 -9.72
CA TYR A 127 -2.47 0.25 -10.00
C TYR A 127 -3.39 0.10 -8.78
N PRO A 128 -4.70 0.38 -8.91
CA PRO A 128 -5.63 0.18 -7.81
C PRO A 128 -5.78 -1.31 -7.52
N THR A 129 -5.48 -1.71 -6.30
CA THR A 129 -5.58 -3.12 -5.90
C THR A 129 -7.04 -3.54 -5.77
N PRO A 130 -7.54 -4.49 -6.57
CA PRO A 130 -8.93 -4.91 -6.51
C PRO A 130 -9.23 -5.71 -5.24
N ILE A 131 -10.37 -5.44 -4.60
CA ILE A 131 -10.81 -6.09 -3.37
C ILE A 131 -12.05 -6.99 -3.54
N GLY A 132 -12.88 -6.73 -4.55
CA GLY A 132 -14.19 -7.37 -4.72
C GLY A 132 -14.15 -8.89 -4.93
N ALA A 133 -13.06 -9.42 -5.46
CA ALA A 133 -12.85 -10.85 -5.69
C ALA A 133 -12.34 -11.62 -4.46
N SER A 134 -12.14 -10.94 -3.33
CA SER A 134 -11.58 -11.51 -2.10
C SER A 134 -12.68 -12.05 -1.19
N ASP A 135 -12.45 -13.21 -0.63
CA ASP A 135 -13.24 -13.76 0.47
C ASP A 135 -12.82 -13.15 1.81
N ARG A 136 -11.52 -12.99 1.97
CA ARG A 136 -10.91 -12.41 3.17
C ARG A 136 -9.63 -11.67 2.81
N ILE A 137 -9.40 -10.55 3.49
CA ILE A 137 -8.14 -9.80 3.45
C ILE A 137 -7.52 -9.86 4.85
N ASP A 138 -6.31 -10.42 4.95
CA ASP A 138 -5.55 -10.44 6.19
C ASP A 138 -4.53 -9.29 6.16
N ILE A 139 -4.64 -8.36 7.09
CA ILE A 139 -3.69 -7.26 7.27
C ILE A 139 -2.75 -7.63 8.41
N VAL A 140 -1.54 -8.02 8.06
CA VAL A 140 -0.50 -8.43 9.02
C VAL A 140 0.49 -7.29 9.23
N ARG A 141 0.70 -6.89 10.47
CA ARG A 141 1.63 -5.84 10.84
C ARG A 141 2.97 -6.45 11.21
N GLY A 142 4.02 -5.99 10.54
CA GLY A 142 5.36 -6.58 10.61
C GLY A 142 5.67 -7.48 9.40
N PRO A 143 6.88 -8.07 9.32
CA PRO A 143 7.31 -8.80 8.13
C PRO A 143 6.53 -10.11 7.95
N ALA A 144 6.46 -10.57 6.70
CA ALA A 144 5.99 -11.91 6.40
C ALA A 144 6.87 -12.98 7.07
N SER A 145 6.33 -14.18 7.23
CA SER A 145 7.11 -15.33 7.70
C SER A 145 8.27 -15.63 6.74
N PRO A 146 9.44 -16.07 7.23
CA PRO A 146 10.54 -16.52 6.38
C PRO A 146 10.15 -17.53 5.29
N ILE A 147 9.10 -18.32 5.50
CA ILE A 147 8.62 -19.29 4.49
C ILE A 147 7.91 -18.62 3.29
N TYR A 148 7.48 -17.37 3.42
CA TYR A 148 6.79 -16.66 2.34
C TYR A 148 7.72 -15.88 1.41
N GLY A 149 9.01 -15.86 1.69
CA GLY A 149 10.03 -15.18 0.90
C GLY A 149 10.69 -14.03 1.65
N PRO A 150 11.68 -13.38 1.03
CA PRO A 150 12.23 -12.15 1.54
C PRO A 150 11.15 -11.07 1.52
N ALA A 151 11.00 -10.34 2.62
CA ALA A 151 9.87 -9.44 2.82
C ALA A 151 10.29 -8.12 3.45
N LYS A 152 9.59 -7.06 3.10
CA LYS A 152 9.74 -5.75 3.75
C LYS A 152 9.13 -5.78 5.14
N ILE A 153 9.71 -5.06 6.08
CA ILE A 153 9.10 -4.78 7.38
C ILE A 153 8.14 -3.59 7.23
N GLY A 154 7.07 -3.58 7.99
CA GLY A 154 5.96 -2.63 7.95
C GLY A 154 4.69 -3.42 8.09
N GLY A 155 4.33 -4.10 7.05
CA GLY A 155 3.20 -5.01 7.01
C GLY A 155 2.89 -5.45 5.60
N TYR A 156 1.89 -6.31 5.50
CA TYR A 156 1.39 -6.78 4.21
C TYR A 156 -0.11 -7.09 4.28
N LEU A 157 -0.73 -7.07 3.12
CA LEU A 157 -2.10 -7.49 2.90
C LEU A 157 -2.07 -8.81 2.15
N ASN A 158 -2.70 -9.84 2.69
CA ASN A 158 -2.86 -11.12 2.01
C ASN A 158 -4.30 -11.27 1.53
N PHE A 159 -4.48 -11.31 0.23
CA PHE A 159 -5.77 -11.48 -0.42
C PHE A 159 -6.05 -12.97 -0.61
N ASN A 160 -7.11 -13.44 0.03
CA ASN A 160 -7.59 -14.80 -0.13
C ASN A 160 -8.77 -14.78 -1.10
N PRO A 161 -8.65 -15.44 -2.27
CA PRO A 161 -9.74 -15.48 -3.25
C PRO A 161 -10.92 -16.29 -2.74
N LYS A 162 -12.10 -15.99 -3.25
CA LYS A 162 -13.31 -16.79 -3.04
C LYS A 162 -13.11 -18.20 -3.57
N SER A 163 -13.64 -19.19 -2.83
CA SER A 163 -13.50 -20.62 -3.10
C SER A 163 -14.84 -21.32 -2.94
N ALA A 164 -15.02 -22.45 -3.62
CA ALA A 164 -16.18 -23.33 -3.46
C ALA A 164 -16.04 -24.31 -2.29
N ARG A 165 -14.97 -24.19 -1.48
CA ARG A 165 -14.79 -25.00 -0.28
C ARG A 165 -15.32 -24.25 0.92
N ALA A 166 -16.27 -24.85 1.63
CA ALA A 166 -16.82 -24.33 2.87
C ALA A 166 -15.83 -24.46 4.04
N GLU A 167 -16.10 -23.80 5.15
CA GLU A 167 -15.25 -23.84 6.36
C GLU A 167 -15.00 -25.25 6.91
N ASP A 168 -15.96 -26.17 6.70
CA ASP A 168 -15.80 -27.58 7.11
C ASP A 168 -14.85 -28.37 6.20
N GLY A 169 -14.24 -27.72 5.21
CA GLY A 169 -13.31 -28.31 4.26
C GLY A 169 -13.96 -29.11 3.15
N LYS A 170 -15.28 -29.15 3.06
CA LYS A 170 -16.01 -29.80 1.96
C LYS A 170 -16.38 -28.82 0.87
N PHE A 171 -16.63 -29.35 -0.34
CA PHE A 171 -17.22 -28.53 -1.39
C PHE A 171 -18.65 -28.12 -1.03
N MET A 172 -19.08 -26.97 -1.56
CA MET A 172 -20.48 -26.55 -1.51
C MET A 172 -21.38 -27.69 -2.01
N ALA A 173 -22.53 -27.85 -1.38
CA ALA A 173 -23.43 -28.96 -1.74
C ALA A 173 -24.19 -28.70 -3.04
N ASP A 174 -24.50 -27.46 -3.31
CA ASP A 174 -25.27 -26.99 -4.46
C ASP A 174 -24.58 -25.76 -5.06
N ASP A 175 -24.95 -25.39 -6.28
CA ASP A 175 -24.51 -24.15 -6.89
C ASP A 175 -25.20 -22.96 -6.20
N GLU A 176 -24.40 -22.00 -5.73
CA GLU A 176 -24.87 -20.76 -5.13
C GLU A 176 -24.27 -19.59 -5.90
N GLY A 177 -25.04 -18.54 -6.06
CA GLY A 177 -24.55 -17.36 -6.76
C GLY A 177 -25.26 -16.09 -6.36
N LYS A 178 -24.68 -14.96 -6.74
CA LYS A 178 -25.31 -13.66 -6.58
C LYS A 178 -24.99 -12.72 -7.75
N LEU A 179 -25.94 -11.86 -8.02
CA LEU A 179 -25.85 -10.77 -8.98
C LEU A 179 -26.04 -9.46 -8.21
N THR A 180 -25.09 -8.56 -8.32
CA THR A 180 -25.08 -7.32 -7.56
C THR A 180 -24.96 -6.12 -8.49
N TYR A 181 -25.80 -5.10 -8.24
CA TYR A 181 -25.67 -3.80 -8.87
C TYR A 181 -25.48 -2.73 -7.82
N THR A 182 -24.40 -1.95 -7.96
CA THR A 182 -24.09 -0.83 -7.08
C THR A 182 -24.14 0.48 -7.86
N THR A 183 -24.83 1.46 -7.31
CA THR A 183 -24.92 2.82 -7.87
C THR A 183 -24.74 3.85 -6.76
N GLY A 184 -24.42 5.10 -7.12
CA GLY A 184 -24.17 6.11 -6.12
C GLY A 184 -23.92 7.50 -6.68
N SER A 185 -23.35 8.35 -5.83
CA SER A 185 -22.93 9.69 -6.21
C SER A 185 -21.98 9.64 -7.41
N TRP A 186 -21.97 10.71 -8.20
CA TRP A 186 -21.12 10.90 -9.38
C TRP A 186 -21.26 9.79 -10.44
N ASN A 187 -22.48 9.30 -10.64
CA ASN A 187 -22.83 8.24 -11.60
C ASN A 187 -22.09 6.93 -11.36
N LYS A 188 -21.78 6.57 -10.10
CA LYS A 188 -21.20 5.26 -9.79
C LYS A 188 -22.08 4.15 -10.35
N SER A 189 -21.49 3.21 -11.08
CA SER A 189 -22.17 2.09 -11.72
C SER A 189 -21.25 0.88 -11.77
N VAL A 190 -21.51 -0.09 -10.90
CA VAL A 190 -20.77 -1.35 -10.79
C VAL A 190 -21.75 -2.51 -10.91
N LEU A 191 -21.48 -3.45 -11.80
CA LEU A 191 -22.20 -4.70 -11.92
C LEU A 191 -21.25 -5.84 -11.61
N SER A 192 -21.55 -6.66 -10.60
CA SER A 192 -20.82 -7.89 -10.34
C SER A 192 -21.72 -9.11 -10.32
N ALA A 193 -21.15 -10.25 -10.68
CA ALA A 193 -21.80 -11.55 -10.64
C ALA A 193 -20.81 -12.58 -10.12
N GLU A 194 -21.28 -13.49 -9.28
CA GLU A 194 -20.50 -14.60 -8.81
C GLU A 194 -21.32 -15.88 -8.69
N VAL A 195 -20.64 -17.00 -8.87
CA VAL A 195 -21.22 -18.32 -8.72
C VAL A 195 -20.13 -19.30 -8.28
N GLY A 196 -20.49 -20.14 -7.34
CA GLY A 196 -19.64 -21.25 -6.87
C GLY A 196 -20.48 -22.51 -6.68
N GLY A 197 -19.81 -23.64 -6.69
CA GLY A 197 -20.51 -24.92 -6.46
C GLY A 197 -19.66 -26.13 -6.83
N PRO A 198 -20.25 -27.32 -6.71
CA PRO A 198 -19.62 -28.55 -7.16
C PRO A 198 -19.83 -28.78 -8.66
N THR A 199 -18.86 -29.38 -9.33
CA THR A 199 -19.00 -29.86 -10.71
C THR A 199 -18.26 -31.16 -10.93
N GLU A 200 -18.57 -31.88 -11.95
CA GLU A 200 -17.89 -33.16 -12.29
C GLU A 200 -17.28 -33.05 -13.70
N ILE A 201 -15.98 -33.24 -13.79
CA ILE A 201 -15.24 -33.23 -15.06
C ILE A 201 -14.50 -34.56 -15.18
N GLY A 202 -14.87 -35.36 -16.19
CA GLY A 202 -14.23 -36.65 -16.48
C GLY A 202 -14.38 -37.74 -15.38
N GLY A 203 -15.40 -37.61 -14.53
CA GLY A 203 -15.64 -38.52 -13.38
C GLY A 203 -14.89 -38.11 -12.09
N GLN A 204 -14.30 -36.95 -12.09
CA GLN A 204 -13.64 -36.32 -10.92
C GLN A 204 -14.47 -35.11 -10.46
N GLU A 205 -14.73 -35.05 -9.16
CA GLU A 205 -15.42 -33.92 -8.52
C GLU A 205 -14.48 -32.71 -8.38
N TYR A 206 -15.00 -31.50 -8.69
CA TYR A 206 -14.34 -30.21 -8.52
C TYR A 206 -15.26 -29.27 -7.77
N GLY A 207 -14.70 -28.46 -6.90
CA GLY A 207 -15.29 -27.21 -6.49
C GLY A 207 -14.84 -26.11 -7.44
N TYR A 208 -15.75 -25.25 -7.86
CA TYR A 208 -15.42 -24.07 -8.66
C TYR A 208 -16.01 -22.81 -8.05
N TYR A 209 -15.33 -21.69 -8.24
CA TYR A 209 -15.86 -20.36 -7.94
C TYR A 209 -15.45 -19.38 -9.03
N MET A 210 -16.39 -18.59 -9.48
CA MET A 210 -16.18 -17.56 -10.51
C MET A 210 -16.74 -16.23 -10.03
N TYR A 211 -15.96 -15.18 -10.17
CA TYR A 211 -16.33 -13.80 -9.90
C TYR A 211 -16.05 -12.94 -11.12
N GLY A 212 -16.98 -12.06 -11.46
CA GLY A 212 -16.82 -11.06 -12.52
C GLY A 212 -17.40 -9.72 -12.09
N GLU A 213 -16.71 -8.65 -12.40
CA GLU A 213 -17.13 -7.27 -12.12
C GLU A 213 -16.81 -6.37 -13.30
N VAL A 214 -17.75 -5.46 -13.60
CA VAL A 214 -17.56 -4.38 -14.57
C VAL A 214 -18.00 -3.09 -13.91
N GLU A 215 -17.14 -2.10 -13.90
CA GLU A 215 -17.42 -0.75 -13.45
C GLU A 215 -17.28 0.26 -14.59
N ASN A 216 -18.24 1.19 -14.67
CA ASN A 216 -18.12 2.40 -15.47
C ASN A 216 -18.71 3.56 -14.66
N SER A 217 -17.85 4.29 -14.00
CA SER A 217 -18.21 5.29 -12.99
C SER A 217 -17.61 6.65 -13.34
N GLY A 218 -18.36 7.71 -13.08
CA GLY A 218 -17.82 9.06 -13.02
C GLY A 218 -17.07 9.29 -11.71
N SER A 219 -16.48 10.46 -11.58
CA SER A 219 -15.74 10.90 -10.40
C SER A 219 -16.32 12.17 -9.79
N TYR A 220 -16.01 12.42 -8.52
CA TYR A 220 -16.17 13.73 -7.90
C TYR A 220 -15.33 14.79 -8.59
N TYR A 221 -14.11 14.42 -8.97
CA TYR A 221 -13.14 15.32 -9.61
C TYR A 221 -13.50 15.52 -11.08
N ASP A 222 -13.40 16.76 -11.52
CA ASP A 222 -13.65 17.12 -12.91
C ASP A 222 -12.68 16.35 -13.83
N ASN A 223 -13.20 15.81 -14.92
CA ASN A 223 -12.50 14.96 -15.89
C ASN A 223 -12.05 13.58 -15.39
N GLY A 224 -12.31 13.22 -14.12
CA GLY A 224 -11.99 11.90 -13.60
C GLY A 224 -13.07 10.87 -13.88
N GLY A 225 -12.68 9.61 -13.89
CA GLY A 225 -13.58 8.46 -14.05
C GLY A 225 -12.87 7.15 -13.80
N THR A 226 -13.63 6.06 -13.81
CA THR A 226 -13.13 4.69 -13.69
C THR A 226 -13.88 3.80 -14.66
N ASP A 227 -13.15 3.06 -15.48
CA ASP A 227 -13.64 1.93 -16.27
C ASP A 227 -12.79 0.72 -15.92
N GLN A 228 -13.41 -0.38 -15.48
CA GLN A 228 -12.65 -1.57 -15.14
C GLN A 228 -13.42 -2.85 -15.37
N THR A 229 -12.67 -3.91 -15.65
CA THR A 229 -13.15 -5.27 -15.71
C THR A 229 -12.28 -6.17 -14.86
N LEU A 230 -12.89 -6.87 -13.89
CA LEU A 230 -12.23 -7.83 -13.03
C LEU A 230 -12.87 -9.20 -13.22
N ILE A 231 -12.07 -10.22 -13.49
CA ILE A 231 -12.51 -11.62 -13.57
C ILE A 231 -11.60 -12.45 -12.69
N GLN A 232 -12.18 -13.27 -11.82
CA GLN A 232 -11.44 -14.23 -11.01
C GLN A 232 -12.09 -15.59 -11.10
N VAL A 233 -11.28 -16.63 -11.21
CA VAL A 233 -11.73 -18.02 -11.19
C VAL A 233 -10.87 -18.83 -10.25
N SER A 234 -11.47 -19.76 -9.52
CA SER A 234 -10.79 -20.76 -8.70
C SER A 234 -11.41 -22.14 -8.89
N PHE A 235 -10.55 -23.14 -8.92
CA PHE A 235 -10.92 -24.55 -9.01
C PHE A 235 -10.13 -25.34 -7.98
N GLU A 236 -10.79 -26.32 -7.38
CA GLU A 236 -10.18 -27.24 -6.45
C GLU A 236 -10.71 -28.65 -6.64
N THR A 237 -9.85 -29.66 -6.50
CA THR A 237 -10.26 -31.05 -6.57
C THR A 237 -9.41 -31.95 -5.68
N ASP A 238 -10.04 -32.93 -5.04
CA ASP A 238 -9.37 -33.98 -4.28
C ASP A 238 -9.15 -35.19 -5.18
N ILE A 239 -7.94 -35.32 -5.77
CA ILE A 239 -7.54 -36.44 -6.61
C ILE A 239 -7.58 -37.75 -5.83
N SER A 240 -7.30 -37.67 -4.53
CA SER A 240 -7.39 -38.75 -3.57
C SER A 240 -7.52 -38.19 -2.16
N ASP A 241 -7.78 -39.07 -1.17
CA ASP A 241 -7.85 -38.68 0.25
C ASP A 241 -6.57 -37.94 0.75
N LYS A 242 -5.49 -37.99 -0.01
CA LYS A 242 -4.19 -37.38 0.35
C LYS A 242 -3.71 -36.30 -0.62
N LEU A 243 -4.34 -36.13 -1.77
CA LEU A 243 -3.84 -35.26 -2.83
C LEU A 243 -4.92 -34.31 -3.31
N THR A 244 -4.74 -33.01 -3.06
CA THR A 244 -5.59 -31.94 -3.50
C THR A 244 -4.87 -31.06 -4.52
N LEU A 245 -5.56 -30.65 -5.57
CA LEU A 245 -5.11 -29.66 -6.54
C LEU A 245 -5.96 -28.40 -6.39
N GLN A 246 -5.32 -27.22 -6.40
CA GLN A 246 -5.96 -25.91 -6.39
C GLN A 246 -5.36 -25.07 -7.50
N PHE A 247 -6.19 -24.51 -8.38
CA PHE A 247 -5.69 -23.67 -9.46
C PHE A 247 -6.71 -22.62 -9.87
N GLY A 248 -6.22 -21.57 -10.47
CA GLY A 248 -7.08 -20.48 -10.91
C GLY A 248 -6.28 -19.24 -11.31
N GLY A 249 -6.96 -18.13 -11.32
CA GLY A 249 -6.33 -16.86 -11.66
C GLY A 249 -7.29 -15.69 -11.61
N MET A 250 -6.71 -14.52 -11.85
CA MET A 250 -7.39 -13.24 -11.91
C MET A 250 -6.90 -12.47 -13.13
N TYR A 251 -7.81 -11.82 -13.82
CA TYR A 251 -7.55 -10.83 -14.85
C TYR A 251 -8.21 -9.52 -14.44
N HIS A 252 -7.44 -8.43 -14.46
CA HIS A 252 -7.94 -7.10 -14.16
C HIS A 252 -7.43 -6.12 -15.21
N GLU A 253 -8.35 -5.45 -15.87
CA GLU A 253 -8.14 -4.34 -16.76
C GLU A 253 -8.76 -3.09 -16.12
N TYR A 254 -7.98 -2.01 -16.05
CA TYR A 254 -8.38 -0.76 -15.40
C TYR A 254 -7.96 0.44 -16.23
N GLU A 255 -8.91 1.30 -16.49
CA GLU A 255 -8.73 2.64 -17.02
C GLU A 255 -9.20 3.70 -16.02
N GLY A 256 -8.39 4.70 -15.76
CA GLY A 256 -8.71 5.79 -14.86
C GLY A 256 -7.77 6.98 -15.01
N ASN A 257 -7.59 7.69 -13.92
CA ASN A 257 -6.75 8.88 -13.91
C ASN A 257 -5.92 8.94 -12.64
N GLN A 258 -4.69 9.40 -12.75
CA GLN A 258 -3.98 9.94 -11.60
C GLN A 258 -4.46 11.36 -11.31
N ASN A 259 -4.57 11.70 -10.04
CA ASN A 259 -5.01 13.00 -9.58
C ASN A 259 -3.93 13.67 -8.72
N ALA A 260 -3.20 14.62 -9.29
CA ALA A 260 -2.21 15.37 -8.52
C ALA A 260 -2.86 16.29 -7.45
N GLY A 261 -4.16 16.52 -7.53
CA GLY A 261 -4.88 17.33 -6.55
C GLY A 261 -4.69 18.82 -6.73
N TRP A 262 -4.57 19.54 -5.63
CA TRP A 262 -4.30 20.97 -5.60
C TRP A 262 -2.80 21.24 -5.57
N ASN A 263 -2.37 22.15 -6.44
CA ASN A 263 -1.01 22.68 -6.50
C ASN A 263 -0.94 24.10 -5.90
N ARG A 264 0.25 24.72 -5.95
CA ARG A 264 0.50 26.11 -5.53
C ARG A 264 0.04 26.34 -4.09
N LEU A 265 0.43 25.44 -3.18
CA LEU A 265 -0.07 25.37 -1.83
C LEU A 265 0.32 26.59 -0.99
N THR A 266 -0.69 27.16 -0.36
CA THR A 266 -0.54 28.10 0.74
C THR A 266 -1.43 27.64 1.90
N GLN A 267 -1.17 28.11 3.12
CA GLN A 267 -2.08 27.81 4.23
C GLN A 267 -3.48 28.40 3.97
N ASP A 268 -3.58 29.55 3.29
CA ASP A 268 -4.86 30.18 2.94
C ASP A 268 -5.66 29.36 1.92
N LEU A 269 -4.97 28.65 1.01
CA LEU A 269 -5.62 27.70 0.12
C LEU A 269 -6.26 26.53 0.91
N ILE A 270 -5.54 25.99 1.86
CA ILE A 270 -6.05 24.88 2.70
C ILE A 270 -7.20 25.38 3.59
N ASP A 271 -7.02 26.48 4.28
CA ASP A 271 -7.97 26.96 5.27
C ASP A 271 -9.24 27.56 4.64
N ASN A 272 -9.05 28.32 3.55
CA ASN A 272 -10.11 29.16 2.96
C ASN A 272 -10.42 28.83 1.50
N GLY A 273 -9.61 28.01 0.82
CA GLY A 273 -9.77 27.73 -0.61
C GLY A 273 -9.28 28.86 -1.52
N THR A 274 -8.49 29.79 -1.02
CA THR A 274 -7.98 30.93 -1.80
C THR A 274 -6.79 30.50 -2.67
N TYR A 275 -7.03 30.38 -3.96
CA TYR A 275 -6.05 29.94 -4.95
C TYR A 275 -5.43 31.14 -5.69
N VAL A 276 -4.12 31.14 -5.86
CA VAL A 276 -3.37 32.17 -6.61
C VAL A 276 -3.29 31.73 -8.06
N THR A 277 -3.94 32.47 -8.97
CA THR A 277 -3.99 32.20 -10.39
C THR A 277 -2.80 32.81 -11.14
N GLY A 278 -2.57 32.34 -12.36
CA GLY A 278 -1.54 32.86 -13.26
C GLY A 278 -1.80 32.40 -14.70
N SER A 279 -0.84 32.58 -15.57
CA SER A 279 -0.92 32.10 -16.95
C SER A 279 0.33 31.29 -17.29
N PRO A 280 0.22 30.06 -17.81
CA PRO A 280 1.38 29.28 -18.22
C PRO A 280 2.04 29.92 -19.45
N ALA A 281 3.36 29.88 -19.50
CA ALA A 281 4.07 30.18 -20.73
C ALA A 281 3.89 29.04 -21.75
N PRO A 282 3.83 29.30 -23.06
CA PRO A 282 3.72 28.24 -24.05
C PRO A 282 4.93 27.29 -23.99
N LEU A 283 4.69 25.99 -24.01
CA LEU A 283 5.73 24.96 -24.12
C LEU A 283 6.10 24.72 -25.60
N ASP A 284 5.11 24.59 -26.47
CA ASP A 284 5.32 24.51 -27.92
C ASP A 284 5.81 25.86 -28.44
N THR A 285 7.13 26.01 -28.52
CA THR A 285 7.79 27.24 -28.91
C THR A 285 7.95 27.36 -30.41
N ASN A 286 7.94 26.26 -31.15
CA ASN A 286 8.06 26.23 -32.61
C ASN A 286 6.69 26.19 -33.32
N GLY A 287 5.60 25.89 -32.61
CA GLY A 287 4.23 25.90 -33.13
C GLY A 287 3.88 24.69 -34.01
N ASP A 288 4.57 23.58 -33.85
CA ASP A 288 4.32 22.34 -34.61
C ASP A 288 3.22 21.44 -34.00
N GLY A 289 2.70 21.79 -32.83
CA GLY A 289 1.67 21.03 -32.12
C GLY A 289 2.20 19.89 -31.27
N SER A 290 3.50 19.85 -31.11
CA SER A 290 4.24 18.90 -30.25
C SER A 290 5.10 19.66 -29.28
N ILE A 291 5.64 18.99 -28.27
CA ILE A 291 6.69 19.49 -27.39
C ILE A 291 7.82 18.48 -27.42
N SER A 292 8.98 18.90 -27.89
CA SER A 292 10.19 18.09 -27.87
C SER A 292 11.14 18.54 -26.78
N HIS A 293 12.07 17.69 -26.35
CA HIS A 293 13.11 18.09 -25.43
C HIS A 293 13.95 19.28 -25.91
N GLN A 294 14.14 19.45 -27.22
CA GLN A 294 14.86 20.60 -27.77
C GLN A 294 14.17 21.94 -27.49
N GLU A 295 12.87 21.95 -27.24
CA GLU A 295 12.14 23.19 -26.93
C GLU A 295 12.42 23.68 -25.49
N TYR A 296 12.99 22.84 -24.65
CA TYR A 296 13.53 23.23 -23.36
C TYR A 296 14.98 23.74 -23.44
N ASP A 297 15.69 23.51 -24.52
CA ASP A 297 17.01 24.12 -24.79
C ASP A 297 16.82 25.53 -25.34
N VAL A 298 16.44 26.45 -24.46
CA VAL A 298 16.07 27.82 -24.83
C VAL A 298 17.25 28.64 -25.37
N ASN A 299 18.45 28.32 -24.98
CA ASN A 299 19.67 29.05 -25.38
C ASN A 299 20.47 28.33 -26.48
N GLY A 300 20.14 27.09 -26.82
CA GLY A 300 20.75 26.33 -27.90
C GLY A 300 22.14 25.76 -27.56
N ASP A 301 22.43 25.56 -26.27
CA ASP A 301 23.74 25.01 -25.84
C ASP A 301 23.76 23.47 -25.69
N GLY A 302 22.66 22.84 -26.02
CA GLY A 302 22.50 21.39 -25.94
C GLY A 302 22.02 20.90 -24.57
N PHE A 303 21.80 21.81 -23.63
CA PHE A 303 21.13 21.49 -22.35
C PHE A 303 19.71 22.07 -22.39
N TYR A 304 18.75 21.33 -21.90
CA TYR A 304 17.43 21.92 -21.77
C TYR A 304 17.23 22.44 -20.36
N GLU A 305 16.86 23.67 -20.26
CA GLU A 305 16.65 24.38 -19.03
C GLU A 305 15.45 23.83 -18.25
N GLY A 306 14.74 22.87 -18.83
CA GLY A 306 13.66 22.11 -18.23
C GLY A 306 14.10 21.11 -17.16
N ASN A 307 15.33 20.58 -17.26
CA ASN A 307 15.82 19.67 -16.24
C ASN A 307 16.92 20.29 -15.38
N PRO A 308 16.57 20.91 -14.30
CA PRO A 308 17.49 21.62 -13.44
C PRO A 308 18.46 20.73 -12.67
N PHE A 309 18.23 19.40 -12.62
CA PHE A 309 19.20 18.46 -12.07
C PHE A 309 20.54 18.46 -12.82
N LEU A 310 20.51 18.82 -14.09
CA LEU A 310 21.70 18.91 -14.92
C LEU A 310 22.70 19.95 -14.44
N PHE A 311 22.23 20.99 -13.76
CA PHE A 311 23.04 22.14 -13.40
C PHE A 311 23.54 22.15 -11.95
N LEU A 312 23.05 21.22 -11.11
CA LEU A 312 23.35 21.20 -9.70
C LEU A 312 24.84 21.34 -9.32
N PRO A 313 25.78 20.62 -9.97
CA PRO A 313 27.20 20.75 -9.63
C PRO A 313 27.79 22.10 -10.01
N ALA A 314 27.24 22.78 -11.01
CA ALA A 314 27.76 24.06 -11.50
C ALA A 314 27.34 25.25 -10.62
N PHE A 315 26.27 25.12 -9.84
CA PHE A 315 25.70 26.23 -9.06
C PHE A 315 26.26 26.33 -7.64
N GLY A 316 27.09 25.41 -7.19
CA GLY A 316 27.75 25.45 -5.90
C GLY A 316 27.07 24.59 -4.84
N THR A 317 27.12 25.02 -3.58
CA THR A 317 26.56 24.25 -2.47
C THR A 317 25.03 24.30 -2.48
N PRO A 318 24.32 23.20 -2.62
CA PRO A 318 22.86 23.15 -2.56
C PRO A 318 22.30 23.84 -1.32
N GLY A 319 21.20 24.60 -1.50
CA GLY A 319 20.54 25.34 -0.43
C GLY A 319 21.21 26.66 0.00
N SER A 320 22.36 27.02 -0.54
CA SER A 320 22.94 28.34 -0.33
C SER A 320 22.18 29.41 -1.13
N ASP A 321 22.15 30.66 -0.62
CA ASP A 321 21.51 31.77 -1.34
C ASP A 321 22.09 31.97 -2.74
N GLY A 322 23.40 31.74 -2.92
CA GLY A 322 24.05 31.81 -4.22
C GLY A 322 23.62 30.70 -5.17
N PHE A 323 23.45 29.49 -4.67
CA PHE A 323 22.92 28.37 -5.43
C PHE A 323 21.48 28.62 -5.88
N ILE A 324 20.61 29.05 -4.96
CA ILE A 324 19.20 29.35 -5.26
C ILE A 324 19.09 30.46 -6.29
N ALA A 325 19.84 31.55 -6.13
CA ALA A 325 19.84 32.64 -7.10
C ALA A 325 20.36 32.21 -8.49
N ALA A 326 21.31 31.29 -8.54
CA ALA A 326 21.81 30.76 -9.80
C ALA A 326 20.75 29.86 -10.49
N VAL A 327 20.07 29.01 -9.72
CA VAL A 327 18.95 28.21 -10.25
C VAL A 327 17.82 29.10 -10.76
N GLU A 328 17.34 30.04 -9.94
CA GLU A 328 16.28 30.98 -10.33
C GLU A 328 16.65 31.81 -11.58
N GLY A 329 17.92 32.18 -11.70
CA GLY A 329 18.41 32.96 -12.84
C GLY A 329 18.51 32.17 -14.16
N ASN A 330 18.46 30.83 -14.07
CA ASN A 330 18.54 29.96 -15.24
C ASN A 330 17.22 29.21 -15.51
N LEU A 331 16.19 29.43 -14.69
CA LEU A 331 14.88 28.82 -14.93
C LEU A 331 14.24 29.38 -16.20
N SER A 332 13.77 28.47 -17.04
CA SER A 332 12.93 28.84 -18.17
C SER A 332 11.59 29.41 -17.69
N PRO A 333 11.02 30.41 -18.35
CA PRO A 333 9.67 30.89 -18.08
C PRO A 333 8.59 29.79 -18.15
N GLN A 334 8.88 28.68 -18.84
CA GLN A 334 7.98 27.55 -18.95
C GLN A 334 7.76 26.83 -17.63
N MET A 335 8.63 26.99 -16.61
CA MET A 335 8.56 26.28 -15.35
C MET A 335 7.63 26.88 -14.31
N SER A 336 7.14 28.09 -14.50
CA SER A 336 6.26 28.77 -13.57
C SER A 336 5.11 29.49 -14.27
N LEU A 337 4.08 29.85 -13.53
CA LEU A 337 3.04 30.73 -14.04
C LEU A 337 3.56 32.16 -14.11
N LEU A 338 3.22 32.84 -15.22
CA LEU A 338 3.41 34.28 -15.33
C LEU A 338 2.46 34.99 -14.34
N PRO A 339 2.97 35.91 -13.47
CA PRO A 339 2.17 36.51 -12.41
C PRO A 339 1.10 37.47 -13.01
N GLY A 340 0.03 37.66 -12.22
CA GLY A 340 -0.95 38.74 -12.52
C GLY A 340 -2.41 38.26 -12.65
N GLY A 341 -2.69 36.98 -12.39
CA GLY A 341 -4.05 36.46 -12.44
C GLY A 341 -4.93 36.84 -11.23
N GLY A 342 -4.34 37.17 -10.09
CA GLY A 342 -5.07 37.42 -8.85
C GLY A 342 -5.41 36.18 -8.07
N THR A 343 -6.53 36.17 -7.32
CA THR A 343 -6.97 35.02 -6.53
C THR A 343 -8.41 34.65 -6.85
N VAL A 344 -8.72 33.36 -6.70
CA VAL A 344 -10.07 32.80 -6.85
C VAL A 344 -10.38 31.83 -5.71
N GLN A 345 -11.65 31.51 -5.51
CA GLN A 345 -12.09 30.43 -4.61
C GLN A 345 -12.11 29.13 -5.40
N LEU A 346 -11.27 28.17 -5.01
CA LEU A 346 -11.18 26.87 -5.66
C LEU A 346 -12.20 25.89 -5.07
N GLN A 347 -12.83 25.11 -5.93
CA GLN A 347 -13.73 24.04 -5.53
C GLN A 347 -12.94 22.74 -5.35
N GLY A 348 -13.35 21.85 -4.44
CA GLY A 348 -12.64 20.59 -4.17
C GLY A 348 -12.56 19.64 -5.36
N ASN A 349 -13.48 19.73 -6.32
CA ASN A 349 -13.50 18.92 -7.54
C ASN A 349 -12.56 19.44 -8.65
N GLN A 350 -12.06 20.66 -8.53
CA GLN A 350 -11.12 21.26 -9.51
C GLN A 350 -9.70 20.85 -9.12
N THR A 351 -9.18 19.84 -9.79
CA THR A 351 -7.85 19.27 -9.54
C THR A 351 -7.07 19.11 -10.84
N LEU A 352 -5.82 18.70 -10.73
CA LEU A 352 -4.96 18.46 -11.89
C LEU A 352 -5.31 17.14 -12.57
N ILE A 353 -6.39 17.14 -13.33
CA ILE A 353 -6.78 16.07 -14.25
C ILE A 353 -7.25 16.73 -15.55
N ALA A 354 -6.70 16.34 -16.69
CA ALA A 354 -7.21 16.71 -18.00
C ALA A 354 -8.15 15.61 -18.54
N ALA A 355 -9.03 16.00 -19.46
CA ALA A 355 -10.05 15.08 -20.01
C ALA A 355 -9.46 13.93 -20.85
N ASP A 356 -8.20 14.01 -21.21
CA ASP A 356 -7.46 13.05 -22.00
C ASP A 356 -6.22 12.51 -21.24
N ASP A 357 -6.19 12.67 -19.91
CA ASP A 357 -5.26 11.96 -19.04
C ASP A 357 -5.59 10.47 -19.06
N LEU A 358 -4.57 9.67 -18.90
CA LEU A 358 -4.65 8.23 -19.03
C LEU A 358 -3.92 7.54 -17.89
N LEU A 359 -4.57 6.54 -17.28
CA LEU A 359 -3.96 5.54 -16.43
C LEU A 359 -4.55 4.19 -16.80
N GLU A 360 -3.84 3.43 -17.62
CA GLU A 360 -4.21 2.09 -18.03
C GLU A 360 -3.38 1.06 -17.28
N ASN A 361 -4.02 -0.01 -16.84
CA ASN A 361 -3.36 -1.14 -16.19
C ASN A 361 -3.99 -2.43 -16.67
N GLU A 362 -3.15 -3.42 -16.99
CA GLU A 362 -3.56 -4.79 -17.25
C GLU A 362 -2.75 -5.72 -16.34
N VAL A 363 -3.45 -6.53 -15.55
CA VAL A 363 -2.84 -7.49 -14.62
C VAL A 363 -3.43 -8.86 -14.81
N THR A 364 -2.56 -9.84 -15.04
CA THR A 364 -2.93 -11.26 -15.07
C THR A 364 -2.22 -12.00 -13.96
N THR A 365 -2.98 -12.64 -13.08
CA THR A 365 -2.46 -13.48 -11.99
C THR A 365 -2.90 -14.92 -12.22
N LEU A 366 -1.98 -15.89 -12.15
CA LEU A 366 -2.27 -17.31 -12.25
C LEU A 366 -1.62 -18.06 -11.09
N TYR A 367 -2.28 -19.12 -10.62
CA TYR A 367 -1.72 -20.00 -9.61
C TYR A 367 -2.07 -21.46 -9.84
N PHE A 368 -1.18 -22.34 -9.37
CA PHE A 368 -1.38 -23.76 -9.37
C PHE A 368 -0.70 -24.38 -8.15
N ASP A 369 -1.50 -24.94 -7.24
CA ASP A 369 -1.03 -25.54 -6.00
C ASP A 369 -1.29 -27.04 -6.00
N ILE A 370 -0.32 -27.80 -5.51
CA ILE A 370 -0.43 -29.24 -5.26
C ILE A 370 -0.24 -29.45 -3.75
N VAL A 371 -1.24 -29.99 -3.06
CA VAL A 371 -1.19 -30.27 -1.64
C VAL A 371 -1.27 -31.78 -1.41
N TYR A 372 -0.20 -32.34 -0.86
CA TYR A 372 -0.15 -33.73 -0.45
C TYR A 372 -0.19 -33.87 1.07
N ASN A 373 -1.25 -34.45 1.59
CA ASN A 373 -1.46 -34.75 3.01
C ASN A 373 -1.06 -36.20 3.29
N GLY A 374 0.24 -36.44 3.59
CA GLY A 374 0.75 -37.76 4.00
C GLY A 374 0.42 -38.06 5.47
N ASP A 375 0.81 -39.24 5.92
CA ASP A 375 0.56 -39.63 7.30
C ASP A 375 1.42 -38.87 8.31
N ASP A 376 2.61 -38.41 7.90
CA ASP A 376 3.58 -37.71 8.73
C ASP A 376 3.86 -36.30 8.23
N TRP A 377 3.80 -36.08 6.91
CA TRP A 377 4.19 -34.82 6.27
C TRP A 377 3.07 -34.29 5.39
N THR A 378 2.79 -33.03 5.50
CA THR A 378 2.09 -32.26 4.48
C THR A 378 3.12 -31.60 3.58
N ILE A 379 2.95 -31.76 2.26
CA ILE A 379 3.81 -31.14 1.25
C ILE A 379 2.95 -30.29 0.37
N LYS A 380 3.23 -29.00 0.31
CA LYS A 380 2.54 -28.04 -0.57
C LYS A 380 3.53 -27.50 -1.58
N ASN A 381 3.23 -27.63 -2.86
CA ASN A 381 3.88 -26.87 -3.92
C ASN A 381 2.96 -25.76 -4.38
N GLN A 382 3.48 -24.53 -4.42
CA GLN A 382 2.75 -23.36 -4.88
C GLN A 382 3.49 -22.76 -6.07
N MET A 383 2.82 -22.70 -7.22
CA MET A 383 3.29 -22.02 -8.41
C MET A 383 2.45 -20.77 -8.61
N PHE A 384 3.10 -19.65 -8.87
CA PHE A 384 2.49 -18.35 -9.05
C PHE A 384 3.09 -17.62 -10.24
N TYR A 385 2.24 -16.97 -11.01
CA TYR A 385 2.62 -16.08 -12.10
C TYR A 385 1.80 -14.81 -12.02
N GLU A 386 2.43 -13.66 -12.19
CA GLU A 386 1.74 -12.38 -12.36
C GLU A 386 2.47 -11.55 -13.41
N SER A 387 1.71 -10.98 -14.35
CA SER A 387 2.18 -9.93 -15.27
C SER A 387 1.47 -8.62 -14.97
N TYR A 388 2.18 -7.54 -15.22
CA TYR A 388 1.72 -6.18 -15.02
C TYR A 388 2.16 -5.30 -16.18
N GLU A 389 1.18 -4.77 -16.90
CA GLU A 389 1.37 -3.74 -17.92
C GLU A 389 0.71 -2.45 -17.44
N ASN A 390 1.40 -1.33 -17.59
CA ASN A 390 0.90 0.00 -17.21
C ASN A 390 1.30 1.04 -18.22
N LEU A 391 0.38 1.96 -18.50
CA LEU A 391 0.66 3.22 -19.18
C LEU A 391 -0.01 4.34 -18.39
N ASN A 392 0.77 5.38 -18.07
CA ASN A 392 0.30 6.52 -17.32
C ASN A 392 0.73 7.82 -18.00
N GLU A 393 -0.23 8.69 -18.22
CA GLU A 393 -0.04 9.97 -18.92
C GLU A 393 -0.93 11.03 -18.27
N ASN A 394 -0.37 12.15 -17.82
CA ASN A 394 -1.17 13.09 -17.06
C ASN A 394 -0.81 14.57 -17.21
N ALA A 395 -1.76 15.42 -16.84
CA ALA A 395 -1.75 16.87 -17.04
C ALA A 395 -0.66 17.59 -16.24
N TYR A 396 -0.07 16.96 -15.25
CA TYR A 396 1.02 17.59 -14.51
C TYR A 396 2.40 17.33 -15.13
N GLY A 397 2.44 16.67 -16.29
CA GLY A 397 3.65 16.54 -17.09
C GLY A 397 4.51 15.33 -16.78
N PHE A 398 3.91 14.30 -16.20
CA PHE A 398 4.53 13.01 -15.94
C PHE A 398 3.94 11.93 -16.83
N SER A 399 4.79 11.08 -17.36
CA SER A 399 4.37 9.86 -18.05
C SER A 399 5.27 8.70 -17.70
N GLN A 400 4.73 7.50 -17.72
CA GLN A 400 5.49 6.28 -17.51
C GLN A 400 4.83 5.08 -18.14
N PHE A 401 5.60 4.03 -18.31
CA PHE A 401 5.08 2.70 -18.56
C PHE A 401 5.84 1.65 -17.73
N HIS A 402 5.15 0.55 -17.47
CA HIS A 402 5.75 -0.68 -16.94
C HIS A 402 5.30 -1.86 -17.79
N ASP A 403 6.21 -2.80 -17.99
CA ASP A 403 5.95 -4.12 -18.54
C ASP A 403 6.81 -5.10 -17.74
N SER A 404 6.17 -5.87 -16.86
CA SER A 404 6.87 -6.69 -15.89
C SER A 404 6.14 -7.99 -15.63
N TYR A 405 6.86 -9.04 -15.31
CA TYR A 405 6.24 -10.26 -14.81
C TYR A 405 7.08 -10.95 -13.74
N VAL A 406 6.40 -11.77 -12.94
CA VAL A 406 7.03 -12.62 -11.95
C VAL A 406 6.54 -14.05 -12.06
N PHE A 407 7.43 -14.98 -11.87
CA PHE A 407 7.13 -16.40 -11.67
C PHE A 407 7.76 -16.88 -10.37
N GLU A 408 6.98 -17.53 -9.51
CA GLU A 408 7.47 -18.12 -8.28
C GLU A 408 7.05 -19.59 -8.18
N ASP A 409 7.99 -20.46 -7.78
CA ASP A 409 7.74 -21.84 -7.39
C ASP A 409 8.26 -22.08 -5.98
N LYS A 410 7.38 -22.48 -5.08
CA LYS A 410 7.68 -22.67 -3.67
C LYS A 410 7.17 -24.02 -3.18
N LEU A 411 8.06 -24.77 -2.53
CA LEU A 411 7.71 -25.99 -1.82
C LEU A 411 7.68 -25.73 -0.31
N VAL A 412 6.65 -26.23 0.36
CA VAL A 412 6.54 -26.20 1.82
C VAL A 412 6.36 -27.62 2.34
N PHE A 413 7.29 -28.07 3.14
CA PHE A 413 7.21 -29.36 3.86
C PHE A 413 6.86 -29.07 5.31
N SER A 414 5.71 -29.56 5.77
CA SER A 414 5.22 -29.34 7.12
C SER A 414 5.05 -30.64 7.87
N ARG A 415 5.43 -30.68 9.15
CA ARG A 415 5.20 -31.81 10.04
C ARG A 415 4.94 -31.34 11.46
N ILE A 416 4.02 -32.01 12.14
CA ILE A 416 3.72 -31.82 13.55
C ILE A 416 4.20 -33.06 14.31
N PHE A 417 4.95 -32.83 15.37
CA PHE A 417 5.40 -33.85 16.32
C PHE A 417 4.66 -33.64 17.64
N GLU A 418 3.80 -34.57 17.98
CA GLU A 418 3.06 -34.56 19.24
C GLU A 418 3.82 -35.35 20.32
N GLY A 419 4.10 -34.73 21.44
CA GLY A 419 4.71 -35.33 22.64
C GLY A 419 3.86 -35.03 23.87
N ASP A 420 4.16 -35.69 24.98
CA ASP A 420 3.33 -35.64 26.20
C ASP A 420 3.16 -34.22 26.77
N ASN A 421 4.11 -33.33 26.61
CA ASN A 421 4.08 -31.95 27.16
C ASN A 421 4.49 -30.89 26.12
N LEU A 422 4.72 -31.29 24.90
CA LEU A 422 5.24 -30.41 23.86
C LEU A 422 4.76 -30.85 22.48
N THR A 423 4.11 -29.94 21.76
CA THR A 423 3.86 -30.05 20.33
C THR A 423 4.92 -29.25 19.60
N THR A 424 5.56 -29.84 18.57
CA THR A 424 6.56 -29.18 17.75
C THR A 424 6.09 -29.22 16.31
N SER A 425 5.85 -28.04 15.74
CA SER A 425 5.53 -27.87 14.32
C SER A 425 6.77 -27.40 13.55
N VAL A 426 7.08 -28.05 12.46
CA VAL A 426 8.28 -27.76 11.64
C VAL A 426 7.86 -27.51 10.21
N GLN A 427 8.43 -26.48 9.60
CA GLN A 427 8.31 -26.22 8.16
C GLN A 427 9.68 -26.01 7.54
N LEU A 428 9.85 -26.52 6.31
CA LEU A 428 11.00 -26.28 5.45
C LEU A 428 10.49 -25.80 4.09
N SER A 429 11.08 -24.74 3.54
CA SER A 429 10.60 -24.17 2.28
C SER A 429 11.75 -23.71 1.38
N PRO A 430 12.13 -24.50 0.38
CA PRO A 430 12.87 -23.98 -0.77
C PRO A 430 11.91 -23.23 -1.70
N SER A 431 12.42 -22.14 -2.30
CA SER A 431 11.66 -21.33 -3.28
C SER A 431 12.57 -20.79 -4.36
N LEU A 432 12.01 -20.57 -5.54
CA LEU A 432 12.63 -19.90 -6.67
C LEU A 432 11.66 -18.83 -7.16
N ARG A 433 12.14 -17.59 -7.32
CA ARG A 433 11.40 -16.48 -7.88
C ARG A 433 12.20 -15.80 -8.97
N TYR A 434 11.62 -15.67 -10.13
CA TYR A 434 12.18 -14.95 -11.27
C TYR A 434 11.30 -13.74 -11.56
N THR A 435 11.91 -12.58 -11.77
CA THR A 435 11.24 -11.33 -12.11
C THR A 435 11.95 -10.70 -13.30
N ASP A 436 11.17 -10.27 -14.28
CA ASP A 436 11.62 -9.52 -15.44
C ASP A 436 10.91 -8.16 -15.44
N PHE A 437 11.58 -7.10 -15.84
CA PHE A 437 11.03 -5.76 -15.85
C PHE A 437 11.53 -4.89 -16.99
N SER A 438 10.63 -4.07 -17.50
CA SER A 438 10.93 -2.95 -18.38
C SER A 438 10.13 -1.73 -17.91
N HIS A 439 10.81 -0.62 -17.74
CA HIS A 439 10.24 0.59 -17.19
C HIS A 439 10.83 1.82 -17.86
N GLY A 440 10.01 2.80 -18.15
CA GLY A 440 10.43 4.11 -18.64
C GLY A 440 9.60 5.22 -18.05
N ASP A 441 10.28 6.29 -17.60
CA ASP A 441 9.71 7.51 -17.05
C ASP A 441 10.06 8.72 -17.91
N ASP A 442 9.11 9.64 -18.05
CA ASP A 442 9.38 11.01 -18.45
C ASP A 442 8.74 11.99 -17.47
N TYR A 443 9.57 12.69 -16.71
CA TYR A 443 9.20 13.74 -15.78
C TYR A 443 9.81 15.10 -16.14
N THR A 444 10.29 15.27 -17.35
CA THR A 444 10.90 16.51 -17.84
C THR A 444 9.98 17.71 -17.67
N ASN A 445 8.67 17.48 -17.79
CA ASN A 445 7.66 18.53 -17.69
C ASN A 445 6.85 18.48 -16.38
N GLU A 446 7.31 17.77 -15.37
CA GLU A 446 6.61 17.61 -14.09
C GLU A 446 6.77 18.86 -13.19
N TYR A 447 6.18 19.98 -13.60
CA TYR A 447 6.20 21.25 -12.87
C TYR A 447 4.79 21.62 -12.43
N PHE A 448 4.38 21.18 -11.25
CA PHE A 448 3.03 21.39 -10.73
C PHE A 448 2.62 22.86 -10.68
N ASP A 449 3.53 23.75 -10.26
CA ASP A 449 3.23 25.16 -10.06
C ASP A 449 3.01 25.97 -11.35
N ARG A 450 3.34 25.41 -12.50
CA ARG A 450 3.03 26.04 -13.80
C ARG A 450 1.59 25.81 -14.28
N ARG A 451 0.83 24.98 -13.60
CA ARG A 451 -0.58 24.67 -13.93
C ARG A 451 -1.50 25.61 -13.19
N ASP A 452 -2.46 26.20 -13.90
CA ASP A 452 -3.55 26.97 -13.31
C ASP A 452 -4.82 26.10 -13.29
N LEU A 453 -5.26 25.70 -12.10
CA LEU A 453 -6.44 24.85 -11.92
C LEU A 453 -7.74 25.52 -12.38
N THR A 454 -7.76 26.81 -12.63
CA THR A 454 -8.93 27.58 -13.07
C THR A 454 -8.97 27.77 -14.59
N GLY A 455 -7.88 27.42 -15.27
CA GLY A 455 -7.74 27.46 -16.70
C GLY A 455 -7.98 26.10 -17.37
N PRO A 456 -8.11 26.06 -18.69
CA PRO A 456 -8.18 24.80 -19.40
C PRO A 456 -6.81 24.11 -19.35
N SER A 457 -6.82 22.83 -19.06
CA SER A 457 -5.67 21.98 -19.33
C SER A 457 -5.65 21.58 -20.80
N THR A 458 -4.47 21.64 -21.43
CA THR A 458 -4.28 21.30 -22.84
C THR A 458 -3.44 20.04 -23.00
N ALA A 459 -3.55 19.39 -24.15
CA ALA A 459 -2.70 18.26 -24.49
C ALA A 459 -1.21 18.62 -24.47
N LEU A 460 -0.86 19.86 -24.72
CA LEU A 460 0.52 20.35 -24.65
C LEU A 460 1.03 20.56 -23.22
N ASP A 461 0.12 20.77 -22.26
CA ASP A 461 0.51 20.92 -20.87
C ASP A 461 0.87 19.60 -20.20
N ARG A 462 0.26 18.49 -20.63
CA ARG A 462 0.49 17.15 -20.08
C ARG A 462 1.52 16.31 -20.83
N ARG A 463 2.40 16.88 -21.51
CA ARG A 463 3.32 16.29 -22.45
C ARG A 463 4.02 15.01 -22.04
N LEU A 464 4.00 14.06 -22.96
CA LEU A 464 4.48 12.71 -22.87
C LEU A 464 5.48 12.44 -23.97
N LEU A 465 6.64 12.98 -23.82
CA LEU A 465 7.60 13.03 -24.90
C LEU A 465 8.10 11.65 -25.28
N ALA A 466 8.60 10.91 -24.29
CA ALA A 466 9.22 9.62 -24.54
C ALA A 466 8.25 8.53 -24.93
N THR A 467 7.08 8.48 -24.32
CA THR A 467 6.15 7.37 -24.56
C THR A 467 5.34 7.51 -25.84
N ARG A 468 5.18 8.73 -26.37
CA ARG A 468 4.33 8.97 -27.56
C ARG A 468 5.01 9.63 -28.75
N ILE A 469 6.05 10.44 -28.55
CA ILE A 469 6.58 11.31 -29.59
C ILE A 469 7.95 10.87 -30.07
N ASP A 470 8.83 10.65 -29.11
CA ASP A 470 10.19 10.17 -29.34
C ASP A 470 10.56 9.16 -28.27
N ASP A 471 11.55 8.36 -28.52
CA ASP A 471 12.06 7.37 -27.55
C ASP A 471 13.07 8.01 -26.60
N ASP A 472 12.88 9.24 -26.17
CA ASP A 472 13.78 9.95 -25.29
C ASP A 472 13.20 10.11 -23.90
N TYR A 473 13.47 9.13 -23.04
CA TYR A 473 12.99 9.07 -21.67
C TYR A 473 13.90 9.83 -20.70
N THR A 474 13.34 10.32 -19.62
CA THR A 474 14.14 10.83 -18.50
C THR A 474 14.85 9.69 -17.78
N GLU A 475 14.18 8.57 -17.61
CA GLU A 475 14.72 7.30 -17.10
C GLU A 475 14.21 6.12 -17.91
N TYR A 476 15.04 5.11 -18.09
CA TYR A 476 14.67 3.89 -18.78
C TYR A 476 15.51 2.72 -18.26
N TYR A 477 14.86 1.69 -17.79
CA TYR A 477 15.50 0.50 -17.25
C TYR A 477 14.90 -0.76 -17.83
N VAL A 478 15.77 -1.73 -18.13
CA VAL A 478 15.38 -3.11 -18.45
C VAL A 478 16.27 -4.05 -17.67
N GLY A 479 15.73 -5.13 -17.17
CA GLY A 479 16.50 -6.09 -16.42
C GLY A 479 15.67 -7.25 -15.89
N ASP A 480 16.39 -8.12 -15.19
CA ASP A 480 15.78 -9.26 -14.52
C ASP A 480 16.53 -9.61 -13.24
N TYR A 481 15.88 -10.37 -12.39
CA TYR A 481 16.53 -10.97 -11.22
C TYR A 481 15.92 -12.29 -10.82
N MET A 482 16.80 -13.17 -10.33
CA MET A 482 16.43 -14.49 -9.84
C MET A 482 16.79 -14.61 -8.36
N ASN A 483 15.79 -14.90 -7.53
CA ASN A 483 15.96 -15.17 -6.12
C ASN A 483 15.78 -16.66 -5.85
N PHE A 484 16.77 -17.30 -5.27
CA PHE A 484 16.66 -18.64 -4.69
C PHE A 484 16.69 -18.52 -3.16
N GLY A 485 15.73 -19.13 -2.48
CA GLY A 485 15.62 -19.08 -1.05
C GLY A 485 15.46 -20.45 -0.38
N LEU A 486 15.96 -20.57 0.83
CA LEU A 486 15.77 -21.75 1.68
C LEU A 486 15.38 -21.32 3.09
N ALA A 487 14.16 -21.66 3.50
CA ALA A 487 13.61 -21.29 4.80
C ALA A 487 13.37 -22.50 5.69
N ALA A 488 13.50 -22.30 7.00
CA ALA A 488 13.07 -23.23 8.04
C ALA A 488 12.32 -22.47 9.13
N LEU A 489 11.21 -23.04 9.61
CA LEU A 489 10.41 -22.48 10.69
C LEU A 489 10.10 -23.62 11.68
N VAL A 490 10.26 -23.33 12.95
CA VAL A 490 9.95 -24.27 14.03
C VAL A 490 9.13 -23.57 15.10
N ASP A 491 8.00 -24.15 15.48
CA ASP A 491 7.15 -23.70 16.57
C ASP A 491 7.05 -24.75 17.67
N PHE A 492 7.36 -24.34 18.88
CA PHE A 492 7.26 -25.15 20.10
C PHE A 492 6.07 -24.68 20.92
N THR A 493 5.06 -25.49 21.09
CA THR A 493 3.89 -25.21 21.93
C THR A 493 3.88 -26.16 23.12
N PHE A 494 4.07 -25.63 24.33
CA PHE A 494 4.11 -26.39 25.58
C PHE A 494 2.72 -26.45 26.24
N GLU A 495 2.36 -27.57 26.87
CA GLU A 495 1.09 -27.71 27.61
C GLU A 495 0.89 -26.69 28.72
N ASN A 496 1.97 -26.13 29.28
CA ASN A 496 1.89 -25.09 30.31
C ASN A 496 1.57 -23.70 29.75
N GLY A 497 1.22 -23.57 28.46
CA GLY A 497 0.83 -22.36 27.79
C GLY A 497 1.97 -21.56 27.16
N PHE A 498 3.24 -21.92 27.37
CA PHE A 498 4.34 -21.27 26.63
C PHE A 498 4.39 -21.71 25.18
N SER A 499 4.71 -20.77 24.29
CA SER A 499 5.04 -21.06 22.90
C SER A 499 6.29 -20.28 22.50
N ALA A 500 7.14 -20.90 21.65
CA ALA A 500 8.35 -20.30 21.11
C ALA A 500 8.47 -20.63 19.63
N LEU A 501 8.57 -19.60 18.79
CA LEU A 501 8.70 -19.74 17.34
C LEU A 501 10.06 -19.20 16.91
N PHE A 502 10.73 -19.93 16.02
CA PHE A 502 11.99 -19.54 15.38
C PHE A 502 11.91 -19.80 13.91
N GLY A 503 12.22 -18.81 13.12
CA GLY A 503 12.32 -18.90 11.67
C GLY A 503 13.64 -18.33 11.16
N VAL A 504 14.18 -18.95 10.14
CA VAL A 504 15.37 -18.49 9.43
C VAL A 504 15.21 -18.76 7.94
N ARG A 505 15.70 -17.85 7.13
CA ARG A 505 15.75 -17.97 5.68
C ARG A 505 17.09 -17.46 5.18
N TRP A 506 17.69 -18.16 4.24
CA TRP A 506 18.79 -17.69 3.44
C TRP A 506 18.32 -17.48 2.02
N ASP A 507 18.68 -16.34 1.44
CA ASP A 507 18.40 -15.97 0.06
C ASP A 507 19.68 -15.65 -0.67
N THR A 508 19.73 -16.00 -1.95
CA THR A 508 20.71 -15.48 -2.90
C THR A 508 19.96 -14.88 -4.08
N VAL A 509 20.35 -13.70 -4.50
CA VAL A 509 19.71 -12.95 -5.59
C VAL A 509 20.76 -12.61 -6.63
N ASP A 510 20.55 -13.07 -7.85
CA ASP A 510 21.32 -12.69 -9.04
C ASP A 510 20.52 -11.61 -9.77
N MET A 511 21.11 -10.43 -10.00
CA MET A 511 20.43 -9.24 -10.50
C MET A 511 21.18 -8.65 -11.68
N GLU A 512 20.43 -8.27 -12.72
CA GLU A 512 20.94 -7.52 -13.85
C GLU A 512 20.00 -6.37 -14.21
N SER A 513 20.55 -5.17 -14.44
CA SER A 513 19.82 -4.00 -14.90
C SER A 513 20.65 -3.19 -15.89
N SER A 514 19.97 -2.58 -16.84
CA SER A 514 20.58 -1.87 -17.95
C SER A 514 19.80 -0.60 -18.27
N GLN A 515 20.51 0.48 -18.57
CA GLN A 515 19.98 1.74 -19.10
C GLN A 515 20.47 1.93 -20.55
N PRO A 516 19.70 1.58 -21.57
CA PRO A 516 20.06 1.81 -22.98
C PRO A 516 20.14 3.29 -23.34
N LEU A 517 21.28 3.76 -23.87
CA LEU A 517 21.50 5.17 -24.20
C LEU A 517 20.66 5.69 -25.38
N ASP A 518 20.23 4.81 -26.26
CA ASP A 518 19.36 5.16 -27.37
C ASP A 518 17.94 5.54 -26.93
N LYS A 519 17.62 5.30 -25.65
CA LYS A 519 16.38 5.74 -25.00
C LYS A 519 16.53 7.01 -24.17
N LEU A 520 17.71 7.59 -24.07
CA LEU A 520 18.09 8.67 -23.16
C LEU A 520 18.87 9.78 -23.89
N LEU A 521 18.36 10.31 -24.99
CA LEU A 521 19.12 11.19 -25.90
C LEU A 521 19.42 12.56 -25.30
N PHE A 522 18.47 13.15 -24.57
CA PHE A 522 18.60 14.46 -23.94
C PHE A 522 18.62 14.38 -22.42
N SER A 523 18.19 13.29 -21.90
CA SER A 523 18.08 13.12 -20.51
C SER A 523 19.40 12.65 -19.94
N SER A 524 19.61 12.93 -18.76
CA SER A 524 19.39 12.08 -17.67
C SER A 524 20.08 12.56 -16.42
N SER A 525 19.48 12.31 -15.36
CA SER A 525 20.05 12.31 -14.02
C SER A 525 21.37 11.53 -13.93
N ASN A 526 21.57 10.56 -14.81
CA ASN A 526 22.71 9.64 -14.73
C ASN A 526 23.70 9.70 -15.90
N ASN A 527 23.31 10.24 -17.05
CA ASN A 527 24.13 10.21 -18.27
C ASN A 527 24.13 11.55 -19.00
N PHE A 528 24.91 12.49 -18.56
CA PHE A 528 25.13 13.74 -19.27
C PHE A 528 26.01 13.56 -20.50
N CYS A 529 25.55 12.82 -21.49
CA CYS A 529 26.37 12.43 -22.60
C CYS A 529 25.91 13.00 -23.93
N LEU A 530 25.66 14.29 -23.93
CA LEU A 530 25.39 15.03 -25.13
C LEU A 530 26.48 14.93 -26.21
N ASP A 531 27.68 14.53 -25.84
CA ASP A 531 28.81 14.35 -26.77
C ASP A 531 28.96 12.91 -27.29
N GLY A 532 28.04 12.00 -26.91
CA GLY A 532 28.07 10.61 -27.29
C GLY A 532 29.21 9.80 -26.65
N SER A 533 29.83 10.33 -25.59
CA SER A 533 30.96 9.68 -24.91
C SER A 533 30.57 8.61 -23.89
N CYS A 534 29.32 8.55 -23.50
CA CYS A 534 28.85 7.54 -22.55
C CYS A 534 28.60 6.18 -23.17
N ALA A 535 28.87 5.18 -22.38
CA ALA A 535 28.42 3.80 -22.64
C ALA A 535 27.09 3.55 -21.93
N ASN A 536 26.32 2.57 -22.41
CA ASN A 536 25.17 2.09 -21.67
C ASN A 536 25.55 1.82 -20.22
N LEU A 537 24.71 2.23 -19.30
CA LEU A 537 24.87 1.87 -17.91
C LEU A 537 24.31 0.46 -17.73
N ASN A 538 25.18 -0.44 -17.36
CA ASN A 538 24.81 -1.81 -17.03
C ASN A 538 25.36 -2.12 -15.66
N ALA A 539 24.59 -2.79 -14.84
CA ALA A 539 25.03 -3.28 -13.55
C ALA A 539 24.51 -4.70 -13.35
N SER A 540 25.33 -5.54 -12.79
CA SER A 540 24.96 -6.88 -12.34
C SER A 540 25.69 -7.20 -11.05
N ASP A 541 25.03 -7.90 -10.14
CA ASP A 541 25.59 -8.31 -8.86
C ASP A 541 24.87 -9.54 -8.32
N ASP A 542 25.62 -10.37 -7.58
CA ASP A 542 25.08 -11.48 -6.79
C ASP A 542 25.11 -11.08 -5.32
N GLN A 543 23.97 -11.12 -4.62
CA GLN A 543 23.89 -10.77 -3.21
C GLN A 543 23.24 -11.89 -2.39
N ASP A 544 23.76 -12.12 -1.20
CA ASP A 544 23.23 -13.07 -0.22
C ASP A 544 22.66 -12.34 0.99
N GLY A 545 21.57 -12.86 1.56
CA GLY A 545 20.98 -12.32 2.75
C GLY A 545 20.41 -13.39 3.69
N ILE A 546 20.30 -13.03 4.95
CA ILE A 546 19.69 -13.88 5.97
C ILE A 546 18.54 -13.12 6.61
N SER A 547 17.36 -13.70 6.56
CA SER A 547 16.19 -13.23 7.30
C SER A 547 15.91 -14.17 8.47
N TRP A 548 15.50 -13.61 9.60
CA TRP A 548 15.13 -14.44 10.74
C TRP A 548 14.02 -13.80 11.58
N THR A 549 13.28 -14.63 12.30
CA THR A 549 12.27 -14.21 13.28
C THR A 549 12.35 -15.08 14.50
N ALA A 550 12.15 -14.49 15.66
CA ALA A 550 12.01 -15.19 16.93
C ALA A 550 10.85 -14.60 17.73
N SER A 551 9.98 -15.46 18.21
CA SER A 551 8.82 -15.03 19.01
C SER A 551 8.68 -15.91 20.25
N LEU A 552 8.22 -15.31 21.35
CA LEU A 552 7.81 -15.99 22.56
C LEU A 552 6.41 -15.51 22.94
N SER A 553 5.55 -16.42 23.32
CA SER A 553 4.23 -16.08 23.85
C SER A 553 3.85 -17.01 25.01
N TYR A 554 2.87 -16.55 25.81
CA TYR A 554 2.34 -17.32 26.92
C TYR A 554 0.83 -17.25 26.96
N ASN A 555 0.16 -18.33 26.63
CA ASN A 555 -1.29 -18.45 26.75
C ASN A 555 -1.65 -18.75 28.20
N SER A 556 -2.17 -17.74 28.90
CA SER A 556 -2.48 -17.87 30.33
C SER A 556 -3.88 -18.40 30.57
N GLU A 557 -4.09 -19.08 31.71
CA GLU A 557 -5.41 -19.59 32.14
C GLU A 557 -6.49 -18.48 32.28
N ILE A 558 -6.10 -17.23 32.33
CA ILE A 558 -7.03 -16.07 32.40
C ILE A 558 -7.38 -15.47 31.03
N GLY A 559 -7.02 -16.15 29.94
CA GLY A 559 -7.33 -15.71 28.58
C GLY A 559 -6.47 -14.54 28.04
N LEU A 560 -5.31 -14.28 28.68
CA LEU A 560 -4.34 -13.29 28.20
C LEU A 560 -3.13 -13.97 27.55
N VAL A 561 -2.68 -13.44 26.44
CA VAL A 561 -1.53 -13.93 25.68
C VAL A 561 -0.51 -12.81 25.46
N PRO A 562 0.37 -12.52 26.43
CA PRO A 562 1.52 -11.65 26.21
C PRO A 562 2.49 -12.32 25.23
N TYR A 563 3.12 -11.50 24.39
CA TYR A 563 4.11 -11.96 23.42
C TYR A 563 5.21 -10.94 23.18
N ILE A 564 6.33 -11.41 22.67
CA ILE A 564 7.42 -10.63 22.12
C ILE A 564 7.87 -11.24 20.80
N THR A 565 8.14 -10.39 19.82
CA THR A 565 8.67 -10.79 18.52
C THR A 565 9.84 -9.89 18.14
N VAL A 566 10.90 -10.48 17.63
CA VAL A 566 12.05 -9.79 17.03
C VAL A 566 12.29 -10.41 15.67
N SER A 567 12.49 -9.58 14.66
CA SER A 567 12.73 -10.03 13.28
C SER A 567 13.76 -9.14 12.60
N GLU A 568 14.54 -9.74 11.74
CA GLU A 568 15.40 -9.08 10.77
C GLU A 568 15.12 -9.72 9.42
N GLN A 569 14.90 -8.90 8.40
CA GLN A 569 14.54 -9.36 7.06
C GLN A 569 15.43 -8.69 6.04
N THR A 570 15.86 -9.44 5.04
CA THR A 570 16.46 -8.91 3.83
C THR A 570 15.49 -9.05 2.66
N THR A 571 15.49 -8.07 1.76
CA THR A 571 14.62 -8.07 0.58
C THR A 571 15.26 -7.33 -0.58
N VAL A 572 14.79 -7.63 -1.78
CA VAL A 572 15.13 -6.82 -2.96
C VAL A 572 14.47 -5.46 -2.81
N ILE A 573 15.26 -4.40 -2.96
CA ILE A 573 14.83 -3.01 -2.96
C ILE A 573 14.53 -2.64 -4.41
N ALA A 574 13.30 -2.91 -4.80
CA ALA A 574 12.79 -2.64 -6.12
C ALA A 574 11.76 -1.49 -6.09
N GLY A 575 11.64 -0.78 -7.19
CA GLY A 575 10.65 0.23 -7.44
C GLY A 575 9.34 -0.37 -7.95
N GLN A 576 8.53 0.49 -8.54
CA GLN A 576 7.26 0.13 -9.13
C GLN A 576 7.45 -0.84 -10.29
N GLY A 577 6.53 -1.82 -10.43
CA GLY A 577 6.69 -2.87 -11.42
C GLY A 577 7.95 -3.71 -11.23
N ALA A 578 8.51 -3.69 -10.02
CA ALA A 578 9.69 -4.47 -9.63
C ALA A 578 11.02 -4.06 -10.31
N GLU A 579 11.14 -2.85 -10.82
CA GLU A 579 12.37 -2.34 -11.40
C GLU A 579 13.51 -2.24 -10.38
N ILE A 580 14.75 -2.43 -10.83
CA ILE A 580 15.95 -2.14 -10.05
C ILE A 580 16.85 -1.20 -10.85
N GLN A 581 17.17 -0.05 -10.26
CA GLN A 581 18.07 0.90 -10.90
C GLN A 581 19.52 0.38 -10.94
N THR A 582 20.23 0.64 -12.04
CA THR A 582 21.63 0.27 -12.22
C THR A 582 22.52 0.84 -11.12
N SER A 583 22.26 2.07 -10.66
CA SER A 583 22.98 2.71 -9.56
C SER A 583 22.81 1.97 -8.23
N ASN A 584 21.62 1.40 -8.00
CA ASN A 584 21.30 0.67 -6.77
C ASN A 584 22.04 -0.68 -6.73
N ILE A 585 22.10 -1.38 -7.86
CA ILE A 585 22.93 -2.59 -7.98
C ILE A 585 24.41 -2.23 -7.79
N ALA A 586 24.92 -1.23 -8.51
CA ALA A 586 26.34 -0.85 -8.47
C ALA A 586 26.81 -0.36 -7.08
N SER A 587 25.93 0.18 -6.26
CA SER A 587 26.23 0.58 -4.88
C SER A 587 26.10 -0.54 -3.85
N GLY A 588 25.56 -1.70 -4.23
CA GLY A 588 25.20 -2.80 -3.32
C GLY A 588 23.94 -2.55 -2.51
N GLY A 589 23.13 -1.56 -2.89
CA GLY A 589 21.89 -1.19 -2.19
C GLY A 589 20.62 -1.89 -2.70
N ALA A 590 20.76 -2.77 -3.70
CA ALA A 590 19.61 -3.45 -4.30
C ALA A 590 19.05 -4.60 -3.45
N PHE A 591 19.79 -5.04 -2.43
CA PHE A 591 19.35 -6.05 -1.47
C PHE A 591 19.72 -5.59 -0.05
N ASP A 592 18.74 -5.17 0.74
CA ASP A 592 18.97 -4.50 2.01
C ASP A 592 18.07 -5.03 3.12
N GLY A 593 18.40 -4.68 4.35
CA GLY A 593 17.80 -5.21 5.56
C GLY A 593 16.76 -4.29 6.20
N SER A 594 15.91 -4.91 7.00
CA SER A 594 14.92 -4.25 7.85
C SER A 594 14.82 -4.95 9.19
N GLU A 595 14.53 -4.22 10.27
CA GLU A 595 14.44 -4.75 11.62
C GLU A 595 13.08 -4.47 12.26
N LEU A 596 12.57 -5.38 13.08
CA LEU A 596 11.37 -5.20 13.91
C LEU A 596 11.60 -5.71 15.32
N MET A 597 11.13 -4.94 16.30
CA MET A 597 10.88 -5.39 17.65
C MET A 597 9.43 -5.06 18.03
N GLU A 598 8.64 -6.07 18.42
CA GLU A 598 7.26 -5.90 18.84
C GLU A 598 7.03 -6.61 20.17
N VAL A 599 6.31 -5.97 21.08
CA VAL A 599 5.86 -6.54 22.35
C VAL A 599 4.38 -6.25 22.48
N GLY A 600 3.58 -7.26 22.79
CA GLY A 600 2.14 -7.08 22.89
C GLY A 600 1.46 -8.01 23.85
N VAL A 601 0.18 -7.77 24.02
CA VAL A 601 -0.74 -8.65 24.75
C VAL A 601 -2.05 -8.73 24.00
N LYS A 602 -2.54 -9.93 23.82
CA LYS A 602 -3.86 -10.22 23.30
C LYS A 602 -4.73 -10.84 24.38
N GLY A 603 -6.02 -10.74 24.23
CA GLY A 603 -6.91 -11.37 25.17
C GLY A 603 -8.29 -11.64 24.59
N SER A 604 -8.90 -12.73 25.06
CA SER A 604 -10.30 -13.05 24.86
C SER A 604 -10.97 -13.08 26.21
N LEU A 605 -11.89 -12.16 26.45
CA LEU A 605 -12.51 -11.91 27.75
C LEU A 605 -14.02 -11.96 27.63
N ILE A 606 -14.72 -11.94 28.79
CA ILE A 606 -16.19 -11.89 28.86
C ILE A 606 -16.80 -13.07 28.07
N ASP A 607 -16.43 -14.29 28.45
CA ASP A 607 -16.88 -15.52 27.80
C ASP A 607 -16.61 -15.52 26.27
N ASN A 608 -15.40 -15.10 25.89
CA ASN A 608 -14.93 -14.95 24.50
C ASN A 608 -15.69 -13.92 23.65
N SER A 609 -16.56 -13.09 24.24
CA SER A 609 -17.28 -12.06 23.50
C SER A 609 -16.48 -10.79 23.24
N LEU A 610 -15.39 -10.58 23.98
CA LEU A 610 -14.51 -9.43 23.84
C LEU A 610 -13.09 -9.87 23.51
N TYR A 611 -12.66 -9.60 22.29
CA TYR A 611 -11.26 -9.69 21.89
C TYR A 611 -10.58 -8.33 21.99
N PHE A 612 -9.33 -8.31 22.42
CA PHE A 612 -8.45 -7.15 22.30
C PHE A 612 -7.02 -7.55 21.94
N ALA A 613 -6.33 -6.64 21.28
CA ALA A 613 -4.89 -6.72 21.03
C ALA A 613 -4.26 -5.35 21.29
N LEU A 614 -3.21 -5.31 22.09
CA LEU A 614 -2.40 -4.13 22.36
C LEU A 614 -0.96 -4.46 22.02
N SER A 615 -0.32 -3.66 21.16
CA SER A 615 1.07 -3.81 20.79
C SER A 615 1.85 -2.51 20.87
N PHE A 616 3.15 -2.65 21.14
CA PHE A 616 4.17 -1.61 21.09
C PHE A 616 5.26 -2.11 20.16
N TYR A 617 5.68 -1.29 19.22
CA TYR A 617 6.66 -1.69 18.22
C TYR A 617 7.67 -0.59 17.90
N GLU A 618 8.84 -1.03 17.46
CA GLU A 618 9.86 -0.22 16.81
C GLU A 618 10.34 -1.01 15.59
N GLN A 619 10.39 -0.36 14.45
CA GLN A 619 10.87 -0.94 13.19
C GLN A 619 11.76 0.02 12.43
N GLU A 620 12.75 -0.51 11.73
CA GLU A 620 13.55 0.21 10.74
C GLU A 620 13.40 -0.51 9.39
N ARG A 621 13.19 0.26 8.33
CA ARG A 621 12.98 -0.26 6.99
C ARG A 621 13.69 0.60 5.96
N THR A 622 14.41 -0.04 5.06
CA THR A 622 14.89 0.60 3.83
C THR A 622 13.87 0.38 2.72
N ASP A 623 13.54 1.46 2.03
CA ASP A 623 12.62 1.49 0.91
C ASP A 623 13.24 2.19 -0.28
N PHE A 624 12.82 1.79 -1.48
CA PHE A 624 13.16 2.50 -2.70
C PHE A 624 12.29 3.76 -2.84
N ASN A 625 12.90 4.85 -3.27
CA ASN A 625 12.15 6.07 -3.61
C ASN A 625 11.99 6.10 -5.13
N ALA A 626 10.75 6.07 -5.59
CA ALA A 626 10.36 5.82 -6.98
C ALA A 626 10.85 6.84 -8.02
N GLN A 627 11.42 7.97 -7.61
CA GLN A 627 12.02 8.92 -8.54
C GLN A 627 13.48 9.19 -8.14
N ALA A 628 14.36 8.82 -8.99
CA ALA A 628 15.81 8.67 -9.00
C ALA A 628 16.73 9.62 -8.21
N ILE A 629 16.23 10.58 -7.47
CA ILE A 629 17.09 11.55 -6.76
C ILE A 629 17.66 10.97 -5.48
N VAL A 630 16.94 10.04 -4.86
CA VAL A 630 17.36 9.34 -3.63
C VAL A 630 17.03 7.87 -3.81
N THR A 631 18.05 7.06 -4.05
CA THR A 631 17.86 5.65 -4.35
C THR A 631 17.22 4.85 -3.21
N ASN A 632 17.67 5.06 -1.98
CA ASN A 632 17.11 4.38 -0.82
C ASN A 632 16.79 5.38 0.30
N SER A 633 15.69 5.14 1.00
CA SER A 633 15.28 5.91 2.17
C SER A 633 15.02 4.97 3.33
N THR A 634 15.73 5.16 4.44
CA THR A 634 15.53 4.37 5.64
C THR A 634 14.63 5.12 6.61
N ASP A 635 13.50 4.53 6.91
CA ASP A 635 12.53 5.05 7.87
C ASP A 635 12.56 4.22 9.16
N ARG A 636 12.54 4.90 10.31
CA ARG A 636 12.29 4.29 11.61
C ARG A 636 10.89 4.65 12.06
N THR A 637 10.11 3.65 12.44
CA THR A 637 8.76 3.83 12.97
C THR A 637 8.69 3.30 14.41
N GLU A 638 8.16 4.11 15.30
CA GLU A 638 7.77 3.71 16.65
C GLU A 638 6.27 3.89 16.81
N GLY A 639 5.59 2.94 17.49
CA GLY A 639 4.14 3.08 17.63
C GLY A 639 3.48 2.21 18.68
N VAL A 640 2.20 2.51 18.87
CA VAL A 640 1.28 1.78 19.73
C VAL A 640 0.01 1.50 18.96
N GLU A 641 -0.48 0.29 19.00
CA GLU A 641 -1.73 -0.14 18.38
C GLU A 641 -2.64 -0.81 19.39
N LEU A 642 -3.91 -0.48 19.35
CA LEU A 642 -4.97 -1.13 20.10
C LEU A 642 -6.09 -1.52 19.15
N GLU A 643 -6.50 -2.77 19.20
CA GLU A 643 -7.67 -3.30 18.48
C GLU A 643 -8.63 -3.91 19.50
N LEU A 644 -9.92 -3.62 19.35
CA LEU A 644 -11.01 -4.19 20.14
C LEU A 644 -12.09 -4.72 19.20
N ARG A 645 -12.60 -5.93 19.47
CA ARG A 645 -13.80 -6.50 18.84
C ARG A 645 -14.70 -7.03 19.94
N TRP A 646 -15.92 -6.53 20.02
CA TRP A 646 -16.83 -6.85 21.11
C TRP A 646 -18.22 -7.22 20.60
N VAL A 647 -18.58 -8.47 20.72
CA VAL A 647 -19.94 -8.96 20.58
C VAL A 647 -20.69 -8.62 21.88
N VAL A 648 -21.31 -7.46 21.93
CA VAL A 648 -22.01 -6.95 23.13
C VAL A 648 -23.21 -7.84 23.49
N ASN A 649 -23.91 -8.28 22.47
CA ASN A 649 -25.02 -9.22 22.51
C ASN A 649 -25.30 -9.74 21.10
N GLU A 650 -26.30 -10.59 20.94
CA GLU A 650 -26.69 -11.20 19.66
C GLU A 650 -27.02 -10.16 18.54
N ASN A 651 -27.35 -8.92 18.90
CA ASN A 651 -27.72 -7.86 17.98
C ASN A 651 -26.56 -6.90 17.66
N LEU A 652 -25.62 -6.70 18.57
CA LEU A 652 -24.66 -5.59 18.53
C LEU A 652 -23.21 -6.09 18.55
N LEU A 653 -22.50 -5.82 17.46
CA LEU A 653 -21.04 -5.90 17.35
C LEU A 653 -20.44 -4.50 17.35
N LEU A 654 -19.41 -4.31 18.15
CA LEU A 654 -18.59 -3.10 18.17
C LEU A 654 -17.15 -3.47 17.82
N THR A 655 -16.51 -2.66 16.97
CA THR A 655 -15.05 -2.70 16.82
C THR A 655 -14.48 -1.32 17.11
N ALA A 656 -13.26 -1.28 17.66
CA ALA A 656 -12.53 -0.03 17.86
C ALA A 656 -11.05 -0.24 17.57
N GLY A 657 -10.44 0.75 16.94
CA GLY A 657 -9.03 0.80 16.63
C GLY A 657 -8.42 2.11 17.12
N TYR A 658 -7.21 2.03 17.66
CA TYR A 658 -6.37 3.20 17.93
C TYR A 658 -4.95 2.89 17.52
N SER A 659 -4.32 3.83 16.85
CA SER A 659 -2.89 3.79 16.54
C SER A 659 -2.24 5.12 16.85
N LYS A 660 -1.05 5.05 17.47
CA LYS A 660 -0.12 6.15 17.53
C LYS A 660 1.11 5.75 16.73
N ILE A 661 1.48 6.57 15.75
CA ILE A 661 2.55 6.28 14.78
C ILE A 661 3.51 7.46 14.74
N GLU A 662 4.79 7.19 14.89
CA GLU A 662 5.85 8.20 14.72
C GLU A 662 6.89 7.66 13.73
N VAL A 663 6.99 8.30 12.57
CA VAL A 663 7.90 7.89 11.49
C VAL A 663 8.96 8.96 11.28
N VAL A 664 10.24 8.58 11.36
CA VAL A 664 11.39 9.44 11.18
C VAL A 664 12.22 8.94 10.01
N ASN A 665 12.47 9.80 9.03
CA ASN A 665 13.39 9.51 7.95
C ASN A 665 14.84 9.65 8.45
N LEU A 666 15.55 8.55 8.57
CA LEU A 666 16.90 8.49 9.14
C LEU A 666 17.94 9.13 8.22
N ASN A 667 17.82 8.98 6.93
CA ASN A 667 18.73 9.61 5.96
C ASN A 667 18.66 11.14 6.07
N THR A 668 17.47 11.69 6.19
CA THR A 668 17.27 13.14 6.39
C THR A 668 17.87 13.61 7.70
N LEU A 669 17.69 12.86 8.78
CA LEU A 669 18.23 13.17 10.09
C LEU A 669 19.77 13.14 10.11
N GLU A 670 20.38 12.11 9.52
CA GLU A 670 21.84 11.92 9.48
C GLU A 670 22.53 12.96 8.59
N ASN A 671 21.91 13.31 7.46
CA ASN A 671 22.42 14.32 6.53
C ASN A 671 22.18 15.76 7.02
N GLY A 672 21.40 15.95 8.09
CA GLY A 672 21.05 17.26 8.62
C GLY A 672 20.06 18.04 7.74
N GLY A 673 19.41 17.38 6.81
CA GLY A 673 18.42 17.95 5.92
C GLY A 673 18.19 17.11 4.66
N ARG A 674 17.27 17.59 3.85
CA ARG A 674 16.87 16.95 2.59
C ARG A 674 16.87 17.96 1.47
N PHE A 675 17.28 17.52 0.30
CA PHE A 675 17.12 18.26 -0.94
C PHE A 675 15.63 18.44 -1.27
N SER A 676 15.25 19.62 -1.73
CA SER A 676 13.90 19.96 -2.14
C SER A 676 13.93 20.80 -3.42
N PHE A 677 12.78 20.98 -4.00
CA PHE A 677 12.58 21.82 -5.17
C PHE A 677 12.06 23.19 -4.74
N LEU A 678 12.38 24.22 -5.51
CA LEU A 678 11.87 25.56 -5.25
C LEU A 678 10.37 25.62 -5.57
N GLY A 679 9.61 26.23 -4.69
CA GLY A 679 8.22 26.61 -4.95
C GLY A 679 8.11 27.82 -5.88
N ALA A 680 6.88 28.13 -6.26
CA ALA A 680 6.60 29.32 -7.06
C ALA A 680 6.90 30.60 -6.27
N GLY A 681 7.74 31.47 -6.83
CA GLY A 681 8.15 32.71 -6.19
C GLY A 681 7.05 33.77 -6.09
N ASP A 682 5.92 33.59 -6.75
CA ASP A 682 4.77 34.50 -6.74
C ASP A 682 3.75 34.20 -5.62
N LEU A 683 3.93 33.10 -4.87
CA LEU A 683 3.07 32.74 -3.74
C LEU A 683 3.40 33.58 -2.51
N LEU A 684 2.51 34.50 -2.19
CA LEU A 684 2.72 35.43 -1.05
C LEU A 684 2.74 34.68 0.28
N GLY A 685 3.75 34.99 1.09
CA GLY A 685 3.90 34.45 2.45
C GLY A 685 4.47 33.04 2.52
N VAL A 686 4.88 32.48 1.41
CA VAL A 686 5.54 31.17 1.34
C VAL A 686 6.98 31.36 0.85
N ASP A 687 7.94 30.80 1.56
CA ASP A 687 9.32 30.74 1.09
C ASP A 687 9.41 29.64 0.00
N PRO A 688 9.75 30.00 -1.24
CA PRO A 688 9.80 29.02 -2.35
C PRO A 688 10.79 27.89 -2.11
N ARG A 689 11.73 28.02 -1.17
CA ARG A 689 12.66 26.95 -0.76
C ARG A 689 11.99 25.84 0.05
N LEU A 690 10.81 26.08 0.60
CA LEU A 690 10.10 25.15 1.47
C LEU A 690 9.04 24.35 0.75
N LEU A 691 8.72 24.69 -0.49
CA LEU A 691 7.73 24.01 -1.31
C LEU A 691 8.37 23.50 -2.60
N TYR A 692 7.84 22.40 -3.09
CA TYR A 692 8.23 21.86 -4.38
C TYR A 692 7.54 22.63 -5.51
N GLY A 693 8.32 23.34 -6.31
CA GLY A 693 7.80 24.09 -7.46
C GLY A 693 8.18 23.54 -8.83
N GLY A 694 8.88 22.42 -8.83
CA GLY A 694 9.41 21.84 -10.06
C GLY A 694 10.79 22.37 -10.46
N ALA A 695 11.38 23.27 -9.65
CA ALA A 695 12.74 23.76 -9.86
C ALA A 695 13.65 23.28 -8.71
N PRO A 696 14.73 22.51 -8.97
CA PRO A 696 15.64 22.10 -7.92
C PRO A 696 16.44 23.30 -7.38
N GLY A 697 16.75 23.25 -6.12
CA GLY A 697 17.61 24.25 -5.48
C GLY A 697 17.31 24.51 -4.02
N GLY A 698 16.28 23.89 -3.50
CA GLY A 698 15.98 23.95 -2.08
C GLY A 698 16.77 22.93 -1.27
N PHE A 699 17.10 23.28 -0.04
CA PHE A 699 17.55 22.36 0.99
C PHE A 699 16.76 22.65 2.26
N VAL A 700 15.98 21.69 2.69
CA VAL A 700 15.21 21.78 3.95
C VAL A 700 16.05 21.17 5.06
N GLY A 701 16.50 21.99 5.99
CA GLY A 701 17.31 21.55 7.12
C GLY A 701 16.51 20.72 8.11
N ALA A 702 17.10 19.63 8.60
CA ALA A 702 16.53 18.76 9.61
C ALA A 702 17.51 18.61 10.77
N ALA A 703 17.23 19.30 11.86
CA ALA A 703 18.16 19.38 13.00
C ALA A 703 17.91 18.30 14.07
N ASN A 704 16.76 17.66 14.06
CA ASN A 704 16.32 16.68 15.04
C ASN A 704 15.22 15.76 14.44
N GLU A 705 14.77 14.79 15.22
CA GLU A 705 13.73 13.83 14.81
C GLU A 705 12.43 14.51 14.38
N ASP A 706 11.97 15.55 15.10
CA ASP A 706 10.73 16.26 14.74
C ASP A 706 10.80 16.90 13.35
N SER A 707 11.94 17.47 12.99
CA SER A 707 12.16 18.06 11.66
C SER A 707 12.50 17.03 10.58
N SER A 708 12.67 15.77 10.96
CA SER A 708 12.92 14.63 10.04
C SER A 708 11.73 13.67 9.99
N ARG A 709 10.58 14.05 10.55
CA ARG A 709 9.36 13.24 10.48
C ARG A 709 8.93 13.06 9.03
N LYS A 710 8.47 11.86 8.73
CA LYS A 710 7.84 11.55 7.45
C LYS A 710 6.56 12.37 7.31
N ALA A 711 6.43 13.07 6.20
CA ALA A 711 5.29 13.93 5.97
C ALA A 711 4.01 13.13 5.66
N GLY A 712 2.86 13.73 5.87
CA GLY A 712 1.57 13.17 5.48
C GLY A 712 1.07 12.01 6.36
N ILE A 713 1.86 11.56 7.35
CA ILE A 713 1.45 10.49 8.27
C ILE A 713 0.88 11.12 9.55
N PRO A 714 -0.37 10.86 9.93
CA PRO A 714 -0.96 11.35 11.17
C PRO A 714 -0.34 10.64 12.38
N GLU A 715 -0.16 11.38 13.47
CA GLU A 715 0.39 10.79 14.69
C GLU A 715 -0.62 9.89 15.39
N ASN A 716 -1.89 10.28 15.42
CA ASN A 716 -2.95 9.50 16.05
C ASN A 716 -4.11 9.27 15.08
N ILE A 717 -4.59 8.03 15.06
CA ILE A 717 -5.78 7.63 14.32
C ILE A 717 -6.66 6.83 15.28
N PHE A 718 -7.94 7.16 15.31
CA PHE A 718 -8.93 6.46 16.11
C PHE A 718 -10.11 6.08 15.22
N SER A 719 -10.56 4.84 15.29
CA SER A 719 -11.73 4.34 14.56
C SER A 719 -12.67 3.57 15.49
N VAL A 720 -13.96 3.69 15.25
CA VAL A 720 -14.99 2.87 15.88
C VAL A 720 -16.02 2.48 14.84
N THR A 721 -16.42 1.23 14.83
CA THR A 721 -17.53 0.74 14.03
C THR A 721 -18.57 0.06 14.92
N ALA A 722 -19.81 0.12 14.49
CA ALA A 722 -20.92 -0.55 15.13
C ALA A 722 -21.83 -1.19 14.08
N THR A 723 -22.24 -2.41 14.31
CA THR A 723 -23.29 -3.09 13.52
C THR A 723 -24.37 -3.56 14.45
N TYR A 724 -25.62 -3.24 14.14
CA TYR A 724 -26.80 -3.67 14.89
C TYR A 724 -27.79 -4.39 13.98
N ASP A 725 -28.05 -5.64 14.28
CA ASP A 725 -29.04 -6.47 13.57
C ASP A 725 -30.33 -6.54 14.36
N PHE A 726 -31.48 -6.22 13.71
CA PHE A 726 -32.81 -6.29 14.31
C PHE A 726 -33.46 -7.69 14.22
N PHE A 727 -32.80 -8.66 13.55
CA PHE A 727 -33.31 -10.01 13.28
C PHE A 727 -34.67 -10.06 12.57
N ASN A 728 -35.00 -9.03 11.87
CA ASN A 728 -36.22 -8.93 11.03
C ASN A 728 -35.91 -8.62 9.57
N GLY A 729 -34.67 -8.90 9.15
CA GLY A 729 -34.12 -8.57 7.84
C GLY A 729 -33.57 -7.15 7.76
N VAL A 730 -33.60 -6.36 8.83
CA VAL A 730 -33.00 -5.02 8.87
C VAL A 730 -31.77 -5.01 9.74
N ALA A 731 -30.67 -4.49 9.21
CA ALA A 731 -29.47 -4.16 9.97
C ALA A 731 -29.03 -2.73 9.71
N VAL A 732 -28.32 -2.14 10.65
CA VAL A 732 -27.70 -0.83 10.51
C VAL A 732 -26.23 -0.90 10.88
N ASN A 733 -25.41 -0.12 10.20
CA ASN A 733 -24.01 0.05 10.52
C ASN A 733 -23.64 1.52 10.66
N ALA A 734 -22.60 1.80 11.42
CA ALA A 734 -22.03 3.14 11.52
C ALA A 734 -20.54 3.04 11.79
N SER A 735 -19.78 4.01 11.30
CA SER A 735 -18.37 4.16 11.62
C SER A 735 -17.99 5.61 11.88
N VAL A 736 -17.00 5.80 12.74
CA VAL A 736 -16.37 7.08 13.00
C VAL A 736 -14.86 6.87 12.90
N VAL A 737 -14.20 7.69 12.08
CA VAL A 737 -12.73 7.72 11.98
C VAL A 737 -12.27 9.13 12.29
N ASN A 738 -11.38 9.28 13.24
CA ASN A 738 -10.71 10.55 13.56
C ASN A 738 -9.23 10.43 13.24
N VAL A 739 -8.70 11.40 12.52
CA VAL A 739 -7.32 11.47 12.05
C VAL A 739 -6.73 12.82 12.46
N ASP A 740 -5.55 12.80 13.07
CA ASP A 740 -4.82 14.00 13.46
C ASP A 740 -4.36 14.83 12.24
N SER A 741 -4.01 16.08 12.50
CA SER A 741 -3.39 16.96 11.51
C SER A 741 -2.04 16.41 11.03
N THR A 742 -1.71 16.67 9.77
CA THR A 742 -0.44 16.27 9.17
C THR A 742 0.22 17.44 8.47
N SER A 743 1.48 17.28 8.05
CA SER A 743 2.12 18.21 7.13
C SER A 743 1.87 17.80 5.67
N SER A 744 1.75 18.78 4.78
CA SER A 744 1.60 18.52 3.34
C SER A 744 2.86 17.90 2.71
N GLY A 745 4.03 18.12 3.32
CA GLY A 745 5.31 17.61 2.85
C GLY A 745 6.40 17.74 3.93
N PHE A 746 7.59 17.22 3.64
CA PHE A 746 8.70 17.17 4.60
C PHE A 746 9.23 18.57 4.99
N SER A 747 8.91 19.63 4.24
CA SER A 747 9.21 21.01 4.64
C SER A 747 8.38 21.48 5.83
N GLN A 748 7.28 20.82 6.13
CA GLN A 748 6.32 21.15 7.20
C GLN A 748 5.76 22.59 7.11
N SER A 749 5.79 23.18 5.92
CA SER A 749 5.40 24.58 5.71
C SER A 749 3.89 24.78 5.63
N VAL A 750 3.14 23.75 5.25
CA VAL A 750 1.67 23.77 5.18
C VAL A 750 1.11 22.63 6.02
N THR A 751 0.19 22.97 6.92
CA THR A 751 -0.49 22.01 7.79
C THR A 751 -1.85 21.64 7.19
N LEU A 752 -2.09 20.34 7.06
CA LEU A 752 -3.39 19.78 6.73
C LEU A 752 -4.17 19.55 8.03
N PRO A 753 -5.42 20.02 8.14
CA PRO A 753 -6.19 19.94 9.38
C PRO A 753 -6.52 18.51 9.77
N SER A 754 -6.71 18.27 11.07
CA SER A 754 -7.34 17.04 11.57
C SER A 754 -8.78 16.97 11.11
N TYR A 755 -9.30 15.74 10.98
CA TYR A 755 -10.69 15.54 10.53
C TYR A 755 -11.36 14.36 11.21
N THR A 756 -12.71 14.36 11.17
CA THR A 756 -13.54 13.28 11.68
C THR A 756 -14.58 12.89 10.64
N LEU A 757 -14.48 11.67 10.14
CA LEU A 757 -15.46 11.12 9.20
C LEU A 757 -16.50 10.31 9.95
N VAL A 758 -17.77 10.54 9.62
CA VAL A 758 -18.91 9.78 10.13
C VAL A 758 -19.62 9.13 8.96
N ASN A 759 -19.70 7.80 8.98
CA ASN A 759 -20.38 7.03 7.96
C ASN A 759 -21.52 6.23 8.62
N ALA A 760 -22.59 5.96 7.88
CA ALA A 760 -23.65 5.08 8.34
C ALA A 760 -24.38 4.44 7.17
N GLY A 761 -24.92 3.24 7.40
CA GLY A 761 -25.66 2.49 6.42
C GLY A 761 -26.85 1.74 7.01
N VAL A 762 -27.77 1.38 6.15
CA VAL A 762 -28.89 0.50 6.43
C VAL A 762 -28.92 -0.61 5.41
N ILE A 763 -29.17 -1.82 5.88
CA ILE A 763 -29.27 -3.03 5.07
C ILE A 763 -30.66 -3.61 5.30
N TYR A 764 -31.29 -4.05 4.22
CA TYR A 764 -32.52 -4.82 4.27
C TYR A 764 -32.35 -6.11 3.49
N GLU A 765 -32.45 -7.23 4.18
CA GLU A 765 -32.20 -8.57 3.66
C GLU A 765 -33.47 -9.43 3.73
N THR A 766 -33.67 -10.18 2.68
CA THR A 766 -34.70 -11.22 2.57
C THR A 766 -34.03 -12.52 2.13
N GLU A 767 -34.77 -13.59 1.92
CA GLU A 767 -34.25 -14.89 1.48
C GLU A 767 -33.39 -14.78 0.21
N ASN A 768 -33.80 -13.97 -0.78
CA ASN A 768 -33.11 -13.88 -2.07
C ASN A 768 -32.56 -12.49 -2.39
N TRP A 769 -32.90 -11.46 -1.61
CA TRP A 769 -32.52 -10.08 -1.92
C TRP A 769 -31.86 -9.39 -0.74
N LEU A 770 -30.79 -8.67 -1.06
CA LEU A 770 -30.20 -7.71 -0.14
C LEU A 770 -30.22 -6.32 -0.78
N PHE A 771 -30.67 -5.32 -0.03
CA PHE A 771 -30.59 -3.92 -0.41
C PHE A 771 -29.79 -3.17 0.65
N SER A 772 -28.85 -2.33 0.25
CA SER A 772 -28.19 -1.44 1.18
C SER A 772 -28.15 0.00 0.68
N LEU A 773 -28.11 0.92 1.63
CA LEU A 773 -27.87 2.34 1.39
C LEU A 773 -26.83 2.80 2.41
N ASN A 774 -25.69 3.25 1.94
CA ASN A 774 -24.61 3.75 2.76
C ASN A 774 -24.31 5.22 2.42
N GLY A 775 -24.12 6.03 3.45
CA GLY A 775 -23.64 7.40 3.34
C GLY A 775 -22.26 7.51 3.96
N LYS A 776 -21.33 8.05 3.22
CA LYS A 776 -19.97 8.35 3.67
C LYS A 776 -19.78 9.85 3.88
N ASN A 777 -18.93 10.22 4.83
CA ASN A 777 -18.69 11.61 5.23
C ASN A 777 -20.01 12.39 5.47
N LEU A 778 -20.89 11.85 6.30
CA LEU A 778 -22.24 12.41 6.54
C LEU A 778 -22.21 13.82 7.12
N THR A 779 -21.16 14.19 7.80
CA THR A 779 -20.93 15.54 8.34
C THR A 779 -20.51 16.55 7.29
N ASP A 780 -20.19 16.09 6.07
CA ASP A 780 -19.67 16.91 4.98
C ASP A 780 -18.36 17.62 5.35
N GLU A 781 -17.49 16.89 6.06
CA GLU A 781 -16.19 17.36 6.50
C GLU A 781 -15.30 17.62 5.30
N ARG A 782 -14.65 18.80 5.28
CA ARG A 782 -13.66 19.13 4.28
C ARG A 782 -12.29 18.71 4.79
N TYR A 783 -11.66 17.78 4.12
CA TYR A 783 -10.37 17.22 4.55
C TYR A 783 -9.45 16.96 3.35
N PHE A 784 -8.19 16.73 3.66
CA PHE A 784 -7.12 16.58 2.68
C PHE A 784 -6.21 15.43 3.07
N ARG A 785 -5.63 14.77 2.06
CA ARG A 785 -4.44 13.93 2.23
C ARG A 785 -3.25 14.58 1.54
N ALA A 786 -2.08 14.46 2.16
CA ALA A 786 -0.82 14.81 1.51
C ALA A 786 -0.64 13.89 0.29
N ASN A 787 -0.30 14.47 -0.85
CA ASN A 787 -0.19 13.73 -2.09
C ASN A 787 1.29 13.56 -2.44
N PHE A 788 1.77 12.32 -2.39
CA PHE A 788 3.16 11.93 -2.56
C PHE A 788 4.18 12.86 -1.85
N PRO A 789 4.02 13.09 -0.54
CA PRO A 789 4.70 14.17 0.17
C PRO A 789 6.19 13.93 0.39
N ASN A 790 6.65 12.68 0.28
CA ASN A 790 8.04 12.32 0.55
C ASN A 790 8.98 12.79 -0.54
N LEU A 791 8.52 12.95 -1.76
CA LEU A 791 9.31 13.45 -2.86
C LEU A 791 9.14 14.96 -3.04
N PHE A 792 7.90 15.45 -3.05
CA PHE A 792 7.60 16.80 -3.50
C PHE A 792 7.62 17.88 -2.41
N GLY A 793 7.96 17.52 -1.19
CA GLY A 793 8.16 18.50 -0.13
C GLY A 793 6.92 19.30 0.30
N GLY A 794 5.74 18.99 -0.22
CA GLY A 794 4.49 19.65 0.13
C GLY A 794 3.85 20.51 -0.95
N THR A 795 4.15 20.23 -2.21
CA THR A 795 3.63 21.02 -3.36
C THR A 795 2.18 20.74 -3.66
N ILE A 796 1.74 19.50 -3.47
CA ILE A 796 0.42 19.03 -3.85
C ILE A 796 -0.30 18.33 -2.71
N VAL A 797 -1.63 18.48 -2.69
CA VAL A 797 -2.51 17.78 -1.76
C VAL A 797 -3.76 17.32 -2.48
N LEU A 798 -4.31 16.20 -2.07
CA LEU A 798 -5.60 15.73 -2.56
C LEU A 798 -6.72 16.28 -1.66
N PRO A 799 -7.61 17.15 -2.17
CA PRO A 799 -8.87 17.43 -1.50
C PRO A 799 -9.76 16.21 -1.59
N GLU A 800 -10.20 15.69 -0.48
CA GLU A 800 -10.92 14.43 -0.39
C GLU A 800 -12.43 14.56 -0.64
N LEU A 801 -13.08 13.40 -0.77
CA LEU A 801 -14.48 13.32 -1.18
C LEU A 801 -15.42 13.95 -0.15
N PRO A 802 -16.33 14.85 -0.56
CA PRO A 802 -17.39 15.36 0.31
C PRO A 802 -18.42 14.27 0.62
N ARG A 803 -19.49 14.62 1.36
CA ARG A 803 -20.58 13.69 1.63
C ARG A 803 -21.12 13.04 0.36
N HIS A 804 -21.17 11.71 0.36
CA HIS A 804 -21.66 10.94 -0.78
C HIS A 804 -22.44 9.70 -0.33
N PHE A 805 -23.15 9.10 -1.28
CA PHE A 805 -24.04 7.98 -1.02
C PHE A 805 -23.81 6.87 -2.05
N GLN A 806 -24.04 5.64 -1.58
CA GLN A 806 -23.97 4.44 -2.38
C GLN A 806 -25.15 3.54 -2.03
N ALA A 807 -25.83 3.02 -3.06
CA ALA A 807 -26.90 2.07 -2.93
C ALA A 807 -26.56 0.78 -3.68
N ARG A 808 -26.88 -0.36 -3.09
CA ARG A 808 -26.62 -1.70 -3.65
C ARG A 808 -27.91 -2.50 -3.64
N ALA A 809 -28.11 -3.26 -4.70
CA ALA A 809 -29.13 -4.29 -4.80
C ALA A 809 -28.48 -5.61 -5.22
N GLU A 810 -28.67 -6.64 -4.45
CA GLU A 810 -28.11 -7.97 -4.67
C GLU A 810 -29.23 -9.01 -4.72
N TYR A 811 -29.15 -9.90 -5.69
CA TYR A 811 -30.03 -11.06 -5.83
C TYR A 811 -29.21 -12.34 -5.64
N ARG A 812 -29.66 -13.20 -4.74
CA ARG A 812 -29.04 -14.51 -4.41
C ARG A 812 -29.89 -15.64 -4.95
N PHE A 813 -29.28 -16.62 -5.55
CA PHE A 813 -29.95 -17.77 -6.15
C PHE A 813 -29.19 -19.07 -5.89
#